data_38932ebda52676e63a24c8be4e96f59e
#
_entry.id   38932ebda52676e63a24c8be4e96f59e
#
_cell.length_a   1.000
_cell.length_b   1.000
_cell.length_c   1.000
_cell.angle_alpha   90.00
_cell.angle_beta   90.00
_cell.angle_gamma   90.00
#
_symmetry.space_group_name_H-M   'P 1'
#
loop_
_entity.id
_entity.type
_entity.pdbx_description
1 polymer ?
#
loop_
_entity_poly.entity_id
_entity_poly.type
_entity_poly.pdbx_seq_one_letter_code
_entity_poly.pdbx_strand_id
1 'polypeptide(L)'
;MHLHEKLAARVGTWRIDGYPVDAHSTIAEILEWAGGKDGVSEQYLRTPQLRALETYWYLRLVCGTPSITAIYHSLFPSPAEFLKALGLGHDRLWDIALDAGGVDVLLDRVRHDDALVREFRLEAVRETLTLGYPSYILALAMGAGKTVLIGAIIATEFAMAIEEPDGPFVQNALVFAPGKTILESLRELLSMPYHALLPPRLHKPFMASVKMTFTRDGEQDLPVVRGSSFNVIVTNTEKIRIQKETIRKSDVPKLFGGRGEDEARAEVANLRLQAIASLPHLAVFSDEAHHTYGQSLDTELKKVRKTVDYLASSTNVLCVVNTTGTPYFKKQALRDVVIWYGLSQGIREGILKDVANSIQALSLDGDARQFVRHAVTDFFRDYGTVRLPNGAPAKLAIYFPQTDDLAELRPVVDEALASAGMSPAVALVNTSDEALTRQADIDAFNRLNDPASPHRVVLLVNKGTEGWNCPSLFACALARKLKSSNNFVLQAATRCLRQVPGNTEKARIYLSEENYAVLDHQLLETYGERIADLDRGVQERRRSRLELRKIDIPPLVVRRIVRTVVPAPMPESAVLALTRPAESPGGSRMRILTFSDTAGRQRVLAQVGDTVLIDAVPVIRSQYDVACDLAATYRLNPFLVRDAVQAAYGPDAVPDADMTALAAQVEQQTRRYTVTEERIDVALAMVKPSGFAQEHRPDGTRVYTAQIAYPVDRERLLIPWESRRRENPHDFGFFYTPLGFDSDPEISFFDQLLRELNLHPTEVEDIYFTGGLTDPAKTDFFVEYKDEAGKWRKYTPDFVVRKKPPPGWPPGTGAVYIVEIKDHRMRDHRIDGERGAKAMALRQWEDLNPDRLQYQIIFTSTGFVTADQTAQVRDFAERADRPYLPISLDTGRIASFCRTWKIRELAVFGSVLSPRFRPDSDIDFLATFAPDARWSLMDSTPMEAELAAIVGRAVDLVSRRAVERSPNWIRRKAILQSAEVVYAA
;
A
#
# COMPACT_ATOMS: atom_id res chain seq x y z
N MET A 1 4.65 12.91 -27.29
CA MET A 1 4.94 12.09 -26.08
C MET A 1 4.73 12.99 -24.87
N HIS A 2 3.86 12.58 -23.94
CA HIS A 2 3.50 13.35 -22.73
C HIS A 2 4.50 13.10 -21.60
N LEU A 3 4.49 13.99 -20.59
CA LEU A 3 5.35 13.88 -19.42
C LEU A 3 5.19 12.51 -18.73
N HIS A 4 3.95 12.11 -18.45
CA HIS A 4 3.63 10.85 -17.77
C HIS A 4 4.09 9.60 -18.56
N GLU A 5 4.12 9.64 -19.89
CA GLU A 5 4.58 8.53 -20.72
C GLU A 5 6.10 8.31 -20.56
N LYS A 6 6.89 9.41 -20.64
CA LYS A 6 8.35 9.33 -20.42
C LYS A 6 8.70 8.94 -18.99
N LEU A 7 7.95 9.43 -18.01
CA LEU A 7 8.12 9.04 -16.62
C LEU A 7 7.79 7.56 -16.42
N ALA A 8 6.67 7.08 -16.96
CA ALA A 8 6.29 5.68 -16.87
C ALA A 8 7.35 4.72 -17.40
N ALA A 9 8.01 5.10 -18.52
CA ALA A 9 9.11 4.30 -19.08
C ALA A 9 10.31 4.25 -18.12
N ARG A 10 10.73 5.39 -17.54
CA ARG A 10 11.83 5.43 -16.57
C ARG A 10 11.52 4.70 -15.27
N VAL A 11 10.31 4.89 -14.73
CA VAL A 11 9.85 4.16 -13.55
C VAL A 11 9.77 2.66 -13.81
N GLY A 12 9.37 2.26 -15.03
CA GLY A 12 9.39 0.87 -15.47
C GLY A 12 10.78 0.25 -15.43
N THR A 13 11.80 0.94 -15.95
CA THR A 13 13.20 0.51 -15.85
C THR A 13 13.65 0.43 -14.39
N TRP A 14 13.41 1.48 -13.60
CA TRP A 14 13.75 1.53 -12.18
C TRP A 14 13.14 0.37 -11.37
N ARG A 15 11.91 -0.05 -11.71
CA ARG A 15 11.27 -1.22 -11.12
C ARG A 15 11.94 -2.52 -11.52
N ILE A 16 12.27 -2.69 -12.83
CA ILE A 16 12.95 -3.89 -13.34
C ILE A 16 14.32 -4.05 -12.67
N ASP A 17 15.02 -2.93 -12.45
CA ASP A 17 16.31 -2.90 -11.77
C ASP A 17 16.19 -3.06 -10.25
N GLY A 18 14.96 -3.28 -9.71
CA GLY A 18 14.70 -3.52 -8.30
C GLY A 18 14.77 -2.27 -7.43
N TYR A 19 14.32 -1.13 -7.94
CA TYR A 19 14.23 0.16 -7.23
C TYR A 19 15.56 0.66 -6.65
N PRO A 20 16.68 0.72 -7.41
CA PRO A 20 17.96 1.16 -6.89
C PRO A 20 17.93 2.62 -6.42
N VAL A 21 18.31 2.85 -5.18
CA VAL A 21 18.48 4.16 -4.56
C VAL A 21 19.72 4.12 -3.67
N ASP A 22 20.67 5.01 -3.88
CA ASP A 22 21.98 4.95 -3.23
C ASP A 22 21.91 5.13 -1.70
N ALA A 23 21.05 6.00 -1.21
CA ALA A 23 21.00 6.39 0.20
C ALA A 23 19.82 5.79 1.01
N HIS A 24 18.72 5.38 0.38
CA HIS A 24 17.45 5.07 1.06
C HIS A 24 16.90 3.69 0.67
N SER A 25 17.63 2.64 1.02
CA SER A 25 17.36 1.28 0.54
C SER A 25 16.04 0.67 1.04
N THR A 26 15.54 1.12 2.17
CA THR A 26 14.27 0.61 2.76
C THR A 26 13.06 0.80 1.85
N ILE A 27 13.10 1.80 0.93
CA ILE A 27 11.98 2.01 0.02
C ILE A 27 11.74 0.85 -0.96
N ALA A 28 12.80 0.15 -1.36
CA ALA A 28 12.65 -1.00 -2.24
C ALA A 28 11.92 -2.16 -1.52
N GLU A 29 12.26 -2.41 -0.25
CA GLU A 29 11.54 -3.39 0.58
C GLU A 29 10.04 -3.02 0.70
N ILE A 30 9.75 -1.73 0.92
CA ILE A 30 8.36 -1.25 1.03
C ILE A 30 7.62 -1.44 -0.29
N LEU A 31 8.20 -1.04 -1.43
CA LEU A 31 7.53 -1.14 -2.73
C LEU A 31 7.32 -2.60 -3.17
N GLU A 32 8.26 -3.48 -2.86
CA GLU A 32 8.08 -4.90 -3.13
C GLU A 32 7.03 -5.54 -2.23
N TRP A 33 7.01 -5.16 -0.94
CA TRP A 33 5.96 -5.61 -0.03
C TRP A 33 4.58 -5.16 -0.49
N ALA A 34 4.43 -3.89 -0.87
CA ALA A 34 3.16 -3.32 -1.33
C ALA A 34 2.72 -3.88 -2.68
N GLY A 35 3.66 -4.27 -3.55
CA GLY A 35 3.39 -4.75 -4.90
C GLY A 35 3.13 -6.24 -5.03
N GLY A 36 3.56 -7.06 -4.07
CA GLY A 36 3.51 -8.51 -4.23
C GLY A 36 4.47 -9.03 -5.31
N LYS A 37 4.52 -10.35 -5.53
CA LYS A 37 5.28 -10.96 -6.63
C LYS A 37 4.50 -10.96 -7.94
N ASP A 38 5.10 -10.43 -8.98
CA ASP A 38 4.81 -10.63 -10.41
C ASP A 38 3.32 -10.65 -10.86
N GLY A 39 2.47 -9.80 -10.30
CA GLY A 39 1.13 -9.54 -10.86
C GLY A 39 0.08 -10.65 -10.68
N VAL A 40 0.38 -11.72 -9.95
CA VAL A 40 -0.56 -12.81 -9.66
C VAL A 40 -1.20 -12.65 -8.27
N SER A 41 -0.51 -12.04 -7.34
CA SER A 41 -1.02 -11.66 -6.02
C SER A 41 -0.73 -10.20 -5.77
N GLU A 42 -1.57 -9.33 -6.31
CA GLU A 42 -1.62 -7.95 -5.85
C GLU A 42 -2.02 -8.00 -4.38
N GLN A 43 -1.14 -7.57 -3.47
CA GLN A 43 -1.49 -7.56 -2.05
C GLN A 43 -2.73 -6.68 -1.84
N TYR A 44 -2.56 -5.48 -1.43
CA TYR A 44 -3.70 -4.58 -1.22
C TYR A 44 -3.82 -3.54 -2.35
N LEU A 45 -2.70 -3.01 -2.81
CA LEU A 45 -2.68 -2.03 -3.89
C LEU A 45 -2.98 -2.68 -5.24
N ARG A 46 -3.94 -2.12 -5.95
CA ARG A 46 -4.19 -2.44 -7.34
C ARG A 46 -3.06 -1.88 -8.22
N THR A 47 -2.87 -2.45 -9.40
CA THR A 47 -1.82 -2.02 -10.35
C THR A 47 -1.72 -0.50 -10.54
N PRO A 48 -2.81 0.27 -10.77
CA PRO A 48 -2.69 1.72 -10.94
C PRO A 48 -2.22 2.45 -9.70
N GLN A 49 -2.62 1.99 -8.52
CA GLN A 49 -2.19 2.56 -7.24
C GLN A 49 -0.70 2.29 -6.99
N LEU A 50 -0.25 1.07 -7.25
CA LEU A 50 1.16 0.71 -7.15
C LEU A 50 2.01 1.53 -8.11
N ARG A 51 1.59 1.65 -9.39
CA ARG A 51 2.28 2.46 -10.41
C ARG A 51 2.38 3.93 -9.99
N ALA A 52 1.32 4.46 -9.38
CA ALA A 52 1.32 5.83 -8.88
C ALA A 52 2.24 5.99 -7.66
N LEU A 53 2.26 5.02 -6.76
CA LEU A 53 3.18 5.00 -5.61
C LEU A 53 4.65 4.90 -6.06
N GLU A 54 4.96 4.03 -7.03
CA GLU A 54 6.29 3.93 -7.63
C GLU A 54 6.73 5.24 -8.31
N THR A 55 5.83 5.87 -9.08
CA THR A 55 6.12 7.16 -9.73
C THR A 55 6.38 8.25 -8.71
N TYR A 56 5.60 8.29 -7.64
CA TYR A 56 5.81 9.20 -6.53
C TYR A 56 7.20 9.02 -5.91
N TRP A 57 7.57 7.79 -5.55
CA TRP A 57 8.87 7.51 -4.93
C TRP A 57 10.06 7.72 -5.87
N TYR A 58 9.90 7.45 -7.15
CA TYR A 58 10.89 7.78 -8.16
C TYR A 58 11.18 9.30 -8.19
N LEU A 59 10.12 10.12 -8.18
CA LEU A 59 10.26 11.57 -8.13
C LEU A 59 10.87 12.06 -6.81
N ARG A 60 10.52 11.42 -5.70
CA ARG A 60 11.02 11.78 -4.36
C ARG A 60 12.50 11.47 -4.19
N LEU A 61 12.94 10.29 -4.55
CA LEU A 61 14.28 9.77 -4.21
C LEU A 61 15.25 9.79 -5.39
N VAL A 62 14.82 9.37 -6.58
CA VAL A 62 15.72 9.33 -7.74
C VAL A 62 15.88 10.72 -8.35
N CYS A 63 14.79 11.49 -8.42
CA CYS A 63 14.81 12.85 -8.98
C CYS A 63 15.05 13.94 -7.91
N GLY A 64 15.01 13.63 -6.61
CA GLY A 64 15.26 14.60 -5.53
C GLY A 64 14.12 15.61 -5.31
N THR A 65 12.89 15.21 -5.54
CA THR A 65 11.67 16.04 -5.37
C THR A 65 11.71 17.33 -6.23
N PRO A 66 11.87 17.20 -7.54
CA PRO A 66 12.06 18.35 -8.43
C PRO A 66 10.77 19.15 -8.64
N SER A 67 10.91 20.41 -9.03
CA SER A 67 9.80 21.14 -9.63
C SER A 67 9.37 20.52 -10.97
N ILE A 68 8.14 20.77 -11.41
CA ILE A 68 7.66 20.28 -12.70
C ILE A 68 8.52 20.78 -13.86
N THR A 69 8.96 22.02 -13.82
CA THR A 69 9.83 22.59 -14.85
C THR A 69 11.17 21.83 -14.94
N ALA A 70 11.75 21.48 -13.78
CA ALA A 70 13.00 20.68 -13.75
C ALA A 70 12.80 19.28 -14.32
N ILE A 71 11.64 18.64 -14.07
CA ILE A 71 11.31 17.34 -14.67
C ILE A 71 11.24 17.46 -16.20
N TYR A 72 10.56 18.50 -16.70
CA TYR A 72 10.48 18.74 -18.16
C TYR A 72 11.84 18.93 -18.78
N HIS A 73 12.74 19.73 -18.18
CA HIS A 73 14.11 19.91 -18.67
C HIS A 73 14.91 18.60 -18.71
N SER A 74 14.76 17.76 -17.68
CA SER A 74 15.44 16.46 -17.60
C SER A 74 14.95 15.46 -18.65
N LEU A 75 13.65 15.47 -18.98
CA LEU A 75 13.03 14.50 -19.87
C LEU A 75 12.97 14.95 -21.33
N PHE A 76 13.02 16.25 -21.58
CA PHE A 76 12.93 16.86 -22.91
C PHE A 76 14.11 17.82 -23.14
N PRO A 77 15.31 17.29 -23.43
CA PRO A 77 16.52 18.11 -23.56
C PRO A 77 16.49 19.02 -24.81
N SER A 78 15.72 18.68 -25.82
CA SER A 78 15.52 19.52 -27.00
C SER A 78 14.54 20.65 -26.70
N PRO A 79 14.89 21.94 -26.93
CA PRO A 79 14.00 23.08 -26.75
C PRO A 79 12.65 22.95 -27.46
N ALA A 80 12.67 22.43 -28.70
CA ALA A 80 11.43 22.21 -29.46
C ALA A 80 10.54 21.11 -28.85
N GLU A 81 11.12 19.98 -28.40
CA GLU A 81 10.39 18.93 -27.71
C GLU A 81 9.85 19.41 -26.37
N PHE A 82 10.65 20.17 -25.62
CA PHE A 82 10.27 20.75 -24.36
C PHE A 82 9.05 21.68 -24.51
N LEU A 83 9.10 22.64 -25.41
CA LEU A 83 7.97 23.58 -25.65
C LEU A 83 6.72 22.82 -26.10
N LYS A 84 6.87 21.86 -27.01
CA LYS A 84 5.76 21.03 -27.48
C LYS A 84 5.14 20.21 -26.36
N ALA A 85 5.95 19.58 -25.52
CA ALA A 85 5.48 18.75 -24.40
C ALA A 85 4.77 19.59 -23.33
N LEU A 86 5.27 20.80 -23.04
CA LEU A 86 4.66 21.74 -22.11
C LEU A 86 3.38 22.39 -22.63
N GLY A 87 3.10 22.25 -23.95
CA GLY A 87 1.93 22.86 -24.60
C GLY A 87 2.16 24.25 -25.16
N LEU A 88 3.41 24.62 -25.36
CA LEU A 88 3.88 25.87 -25.94
C LEU A 88 4.37 25.67 -27.39
N GLY A 89 3.92 24.63 -28.07
CA GLY A 89 4.39 24.27 -29.42
C GLY A 89 3.80 25.07 -30.58
N HIS A 90 3.23 26.25 -30.36
CA HIS A 90 2.74 27.14 -31.41
C HIS A 90 3.88 27.90 -32.05
N ASP A 91 3.95 27.97 -33.38
CA ASP A 91 5.07 28.56 -34.12
C ASP A 91 5.42 29.99 -33.66
N ARG A 92 4.41 30.85 -33.47
CA ARG A 92 4.60 32.20 -32.94
C ARG A 92 5.19 32.25 -31.51
N LEU A 93 4.94 31.23 -30.67
CA LEU A 93 5.57 31.16 -29.37
C LEU A 93 7.04 30.75 -29.50
N TRP A 94 7.36 29.91 -30.48
CA TRP A 94 8.73 29.57 -30.82
C TRP A 94 9.50 30.82 -31.29
N ASP A 95 8.90 31.62 -32.20
CA ASP A 95 9.48 32.88 -32.65
C ASP A 95 9.74 33.83 -31.48
N ILE A 96 8.76 33.96 -30.57
CA ILE A 96 8.91 34.78 -29.36
C ILE A 96 10.06 34.25 -28.49
N ALA A 97 10.23 32.94 -28.34
CA ALA A 97 11.34 32.36 -27.58
C ALA A 97 12.70 32.67 -28.22
N LEU A 98 12.80 32.60 -29.54
CA LEU A 98 14.02 32.93 -30.29
C LEU A 98 14.36 34.42 -30.18
N ASP A 99 13.37 35.30 -30.39
CA ASP A 99 13.55 36.77 -30.35
C ASP A 99 13.86 37.27 -28.92
N ALA A 100 13.30 36.62 -27.90
CA ALA A 100 13.45 37.03 -26.51
C ALA A 100 14.72 36.49 -25.82
N GLY A 101 15.50 35.63 -26.47
CA GLY A 101 16.78 35.13 -25.95
C GLY A 101 16.67 33.72 -25.28
N GLY A 102 15.63 32.96 -25.52
CA GLY A 102 15.54 31.56 -25.13
C GLY A 102 14.23 31.13 -24.47
N VAL A 103 14.13 29.84 -24.20
CA VAL A 103 12.95 29.19 -23.63
C VAL A 103 12.60 29.75 -22.22
N ASP A 104 13.58 30.00 -21.38
CA ASP A 104 13.37 30.48 -20.01
C ASP A 104 12.73 31.87 -19.99
N VAL A 105 13.07 32.76 -20.95
CA VAL A 105 12.44 34.07 -21.10
C VAL A 105 10.99 33.94 -21.54
N LEU A 106 10.67 32.99 -22.43
CA LEU A 106 9.28 32.69 -22.78
C LEU A 106 8.50 32.16 -21.56
N LEU A 107 9.09 31.25 -20.77
CA LEU A 107 8.44 30.75 -19.56
C LEU A 107 8.16 31.86 -18.55
N ASP A 108 9.10 32.80 -18.39
CA ASP A 108 8.93 33.95 -17.52
C ASP A 108 7.81 34.88 -18.04
N ARG A 109 7.74 35.12 -19.33
CA ARG A 109 6.62 35.86 -19.94
C ARG A 109 5.28 35.15 -19.72
N VAL A 110 5.20 33.82 -19.85
CA VAL A 110 3.97 33.06 -19.56
C VAL A 110 3.54 33.24 -18.11
N ARG A 111 4.50 33.37 -17.18
CA ARG A 111 4.19 33.65 -15.75
C ARG A 111 3.56 35.02 -15.52
N HIS A 112 4.02 36.06 -16.22
CA HIS A 112 3.74 37.44 -15.87
C HIS A 112 2.89 38.21 -16.90
N ASP A 113 2.84 37.79 -18.17
CA ASP A 113 2.17 38.48 -19.28
C ASP A 113 0.75 37.96 -19.50
N ASP A 114 -0.25 38.70 -19.01
CA ASP A 114 -1.67 38.35 -19.13
C ASP A 114 -2.17 38.36 -20.57
N ALA A 115 -1.61 39.24 -21.42
CA ALA A 115 -2.01 39.37 -22.81
C ALA A 115 -1.57 38.11 -23.60
N LEU A 116 -0.31 37.70 -23.43
CA LEU A 116 0.22 36.51 -24.04
C LEU A 116 -0.58 35.25 -23.62
N VAL A 117 -0.88 35.13 -22.32
CA VAL A 117 -1.64 33.97 -21.78
C VAL A 117 -3.07 33.92 -22.37
N ARG A 118 -3.74 35.04 -22.52
CA ARG A 118 -5.07 35.08 -23.15
C ARG A 118 -5.04 34.80 -24.64
N GLU A 119 -4.06 35.38 -25.36
CA GLU A 119 -3.92 35.21 -26.81
C GLU A 119 -3.73 33.75 -27.18
N PHE A 120 -2.86 33.03 -26.45
CA PHE A 120 -2.50 31.64 -26.73
C PHE A 120 -3.23 30.63 -25.84
N ARG A 121 -4.13 31.06 -24.96
CA ARG A 121 -4.88 30.24 -24.02
C ARG A 121 -3.97 29.36 -23.15
N LEU A 122 -3.01 29.97 -22.47
CA LEU A 122 -1.97 29.29 -21.68
C LEU A 122 -2.28 29.25 -20.19
N GLU A 123 -3.54 29.40 -19.78
CA GLU A 123 -3.91 29.46 -18.38
C GLU A 123 -3.50 28.21 -17.60
N ALA A 124 -3.66 27.01 -18.17
CA ALA A 124 -3.25 25.77 -17.52
C ALA A 124 -1.73 25.65 -17.40
N VAL A 125 -0.99 26.07 -18.42
CA VAL A 125 0.49 26.12 -18.38
C VAL A 125 0.97 27.08 -17.31
N ARG A 126 0.35 28.27 -17.25
CA ARG A 126 0.69 29.29 -16.26
C ARG A 126 0.45 28.82 -14.84
N GLU A 127 -0.67 28.12 -14.58
CA GLU A 127 -0.95 27.56 -13.25
C GLU A 127 0.20 26.62 -12.81
N THR A 128 0.64 25.74 -13.69
CA THR A 128 1.78 24.84 -13.42
C THR A 128 3.09 25.60 -13.19
N LEU A 129 3.38 26.61 -14.01
CA LEU A 129 4.64 27.38 -13.96
C LEU A 129 4.75 28.32 -12.75
N THR A 130 3.65 28.69 -12.12
CA THR A 130 3.61 29.61 -10.98
C THR A 130 3.67 28.93 -9.62
N LEU A 131 3.81 27.60 -9.56
CA LEU A 131 3.96 26.85 -8.31
C LEU A 131 5.34 27.09 -7.70
N GLY A 132 5.39 27.59 -6.48
CA GLY A 132 6.62 27.85 -5.72
C GLY A 132 7.14 26.62 -4.94
N TYR A 133 6.53 25.45 -5.13
CA TYR A 133 6.82 24.19 -4.43
C TYR A 133 6.62 23.00 -5.38
N PRO A 134 7.25 21.85 -5.12
CA PRO A 134 7.00 20.62 -5.88
C PRO A 134 5.53 20.21 -5.78
N SER A 135 4.87 20.08 -6.92
CA SER A 135 3.45 19.70 -6.98
C SER A 135 3.25 18.69 -8.10
N TYR A 136 2.62 17.57 -7.79
CA TYR A 136 2.43 16.47 -8.72
C TYR A 136 0.96 16.08 -8.80
N ILE A 137 0.45 15.89 -10.01
CA ILE A 137 -0.90 15.36 -10.23
C ILE A 137 -0.82 13.88 -10.57
N LEU A 138 -1.48 13.07 -9.75
CA LEU A 138 -1.70 11.65 -9.98
C LEU A 138 -3.12 11.49 -10.56
N ALA A 139 -3.19 11.43 -11.89
CA ALA A 139 -4.45 11.32 -12.62
C ALA A 139 -4.88 9.85 -12.70
N LEU A 140 -5.83 9.46 -11.86
CA LEU A 140 -6.40 8.13 -11.81
C LEU A 140 -7.89 8.19 -12.11
N ALA A 141 -8.37 7.31 -12.99
CA ALA A 141 -9.79 7.17 -13.30
C ALA A 141 -10.65 7.04 -12.04
N MET A 142 -11.90 7.48 -12.12
CA MET A 142 -12.85 7.31 -11.03
C MET A 142 -13.04 5.83 -10.70
N GLY A 143 -12.99 5.48 -9.39
CA GLY A 143 -13.05 4.09 -8.95
C GLY A 143 -11.70 3.36 -8.87
N ALA A 144 -10.59 3.94 -9.34
CA ALA A 144 -9.26 3.36 -9.24
C ALA A 144 -8.62 3.42 -7.83
N GLY A 145 -9.32 4.03 -6.84
CA GLY A 145 -8.90 4.02 -5.42
C GLY A 145 -7.92 5.14 -5.04
N LYS A 146 -8.22 6.39 -5.39
CA LYS A 146 -7.41 7.58 -5.06
C LYS A 146 -7.16 7.74 -3.56
N THR A 147 -8.18 7.55 -2.71
CA THR A 147 -8.07 7.64 -1.25
C THR A 147 -7.07 6.63 -0.69
N VAL A 148 -7.12 5.39 -1.18
CA VAL A 148 -6.16 4.33 -0.81
C VAL A 148 -4.73 4.72 -1.19
N LEU A 149 -4.54 5.33 -2.36
CA LEU A 149 -3.23 5.81 -2.79
C LEU A 149 -2.69 6.92 -1.87
N ILE A 150 -3.52 7.88 -1.47
CA ILE A 150 -3.12 8.92 -0.50
C ILE A 150 -2.66 8.26 0.81
N GLY A 151 -3.43 7.31 1.34
CA GLY A 151 -3.05 6.57 2.55
C GLY A 151 -1.77 5.75 2.39
N ALA A 152 -1.55 5.15 1.22
CA ALA A 152 -0.33 4.41 0.92
C ALA A 152 0.91 5.33 0.86
N ILE A 153 0.80 6.50 0.24
CA ILE A 153 1.90 7.47 0.21
C ILE A 153 2.22 7.94 1.63
N ILE A 154 1.21 8.32 2.42
CA ILE A 154 1.41 8.75 3.81
C ILE A 154 2.07 7.65 4.64
N ALA A 155 1.57 6.42 4.55
CA ALA A 155 2.10 5.31 5.33
C ALA A 155 3.55 4.99 4.97
N THR A 156 3.89 5.00 3.69
CA THR A 156 5.26 4.72 3.24
C THR A 156 6.22 5.85 3.57
N GLU A 157 5.81 7.12 3.46
CA GLU A 157 6.63 8.28 3.89
C GLU A 157 6.89 8.25 5.41
N PHE A 158 5.85 8.01 6.22
CA PHE A 158 6.02 7.94 7.66
C PHE A 158 6.88 6.74 8.06
N ALA A 159 6.76 5.61 7.38
CA ALA A 159 7.63 4.46 7.62
C ALA A 159 9.09 4.78 7.30
N MET A 160 9.36 5.48 6.21
CA MET A 160 10.70 5.97 5.87
C MET A 160 11.22 6.98 6.89
N ALA A 161 10.39 7.93 7.33
CA ALA A 161 10.77 8.90 8.36
C ALA A 161 11.02 8.27 9.73
N ILE A 162 10.37 7.16 10.05
CA ILE A 162 10.63 6.38 11.27
C ILE A 162 11.96 5.64 11.18
N GLU A 163 12.24 5.05 10.02
CA GLU A 163 13.49 4.32 9.79
C GLU A 163 14.71 5.25 9.71
N GLU A 164 14.54 6.37 9.04
CA GLU A 164 15.58 7.38 8.82
C GLU A 164 15.08 8.77 9.26
N PRO A 165 15.13 9.08 10.56
CA PRO A 165 14.57 10.33 11.11
C PRO A 165 15.16 11.61 10.55
N ASP A 166 16.44 11.58 10.17
CA ASP A 166 17.16 12.72 9.58
C ASP A 166 17.03 12.79 8.06
N GLY A 167 16.30 11.83 7.46
CA GLY A 167 16.06 11.77 6.02
C GLY A 167 15.07 12.83 5.52
N PRO A 168 15.02 13.04 4.19
CA PRO A 168 14.13 14.04 3.59
C PRO A 168 12.67 13.57 3.50
N PHE A 169 12.17 12.86 4.49
CA PHE A 169 10.87 12.23 4.47
C PHE A 169 9.77 13.07 5.11
N VAL A 170 8.54 12.86 4.62
CA VAL A 170 7.36 13.50 5.17
C VAL A 170 7.09 12.96 6.58
N GLN A 171 6.90 13.87 7.51
CA GLN A 171 6.58 13.56 8.90
C GLN A 171 5.18 14.01 9.29
N ASN A 172 4.55 14.87 8.49
CA ASN A 172 3.19 15.35 8.72
C ASN A 172 2.44 15.44 7.40
N ALA A 173 1.16 15.09 7.41
CA ALA A 173 0.30 15.08 6.24
C ALA A 173 -0.97 15.89 6.47
N LEU A 174 -1.24 16.82 5.57
CA LEU A 174 -2.49 17.55 5.49
C LEU A 174 -3.30 17.03 4.30
N VAL A 175 -4.49 16.50 4.52
CA VAL A 175 -5.37 15.98 3.48
C VAL A 175 -6.58 16.87 3.32
N PHE A 176 -6.72 17.48 2.16
CA PHE A 176 -7.83 18.33 1.81
C PHE A 176 -8.97 17.58 1.13
N ALA A 177 -10.19 17.91 1.52
CA ALA A 177 -11.42 17.51 0.86
C ALA A 177 -12.22 18.74 0.44
N PRO A 178 -12.70 18.83 -0.81
CA PRO A 178 -13.48 20.01 -1.25
C PRO A 178 -14.91 20.08 -0.70
N GLY A 179 -15.38 19.11 0.07
CA GLY A 179 -16.73 19.12 0.61
C GLY A 179 -16.95 18.09 1.72
N LYS A 180 -18.10 18.14 2.37
CA LYS A 180 -18.45 17.23 3.49
C LYS A 180 -18.52 15.77 3.05
N THR A 181 -19.06 15.49 1.86
CA THR A 181 -19.19 14.13 1.33
C THR A 181 -17.84 13.49 1.07
N ILE A 182 -16.87 14.25 0.56
CA ILE A 182 -15.50 13.75 0.31
C ILE A 182 -14.77 13.57 1.64
N LEU A 183 -14.97 14.47 2.60
CA LEU A 183 -14.43 14.32 3.94
C LEU A 183 -14.88 13.01 4.59
N GLU A 184 -16.13 12.61 4.38
CA GLU A 184 -16.64 11.34 4.90
C GLU A 184 -16.00 10.14 4.17
N SER A 185 -15.77 10.23 2.85
CA SER A 185 -15.06 9.18 2.11
C SER A 185 -13.60 9.01 2.54
N LEU A 186 -12.95 10.07 3.01
CA LEU A 186 -11.58 10.02 3.53
C LEU A 186 -11.47 9.30 4.89
N ARG A 187 -12.59 8.98 5.56
CA ARG A 187 -12.58 8.12 6.75
C ARG A 187 -12.10 6.70 6.46
N GLU A 188 -12.09 6.29 5.19
CA GLU A 188 -11.47 5.04 4.75
C GLU A 188 -10.00 4.94 5.22
N LEU A 189 -9.30 6.07 5.37
CA LEU A 189 -7.93 6.12 5.90
C LEU A 189 -7.81 5.52 7.31
N LEU A 190 -8.87 5.55 8.13
CA LEU A 190 -8.88 4.96 9.48
C LEU A 190 -8.93 3.43 9.46
N SER A 191 -9.50 2.84 8.42
CA SER A 191 -9.75 1.40 8.31
C SER A 191 -8.86 0.70 7.29
N MET A 192 -7.88 1.41 6.72
CA MET A 192 -6.95 0.82 5.74
C MET A 192 -6.10 -0.28 6.38
N PRO A 193 -5.88 -1.40 5.69
CA PRO A 193 -5.02 -2.48 6.17
C PRO A 193 -3.54 -2.13 5.99
N TYR A 194 -3.01 -1.23 6.79
CA TYR A 194 -1.62 -0.75 6.71
C TYR A 194 -0.57 -1.87 6.83
N HIS A 195 -0.93 -3.00 7.46
CA HIS A 195 -0.09 -4.20 7.50
C HIS A 195 0.14 -4.84 6.12
N ALA A 196 -0.76 -4.59 5.17
CA ALA A 196 -0.59 -5.03 3.79
C ALA A 196 0.24 -4.06 2.94
N LEU A 197 0.41 -2.82 3.40
CA LEU A 197 1.21 -1.78 2.74
C LEU A 197 2.66 -1.74 3.22
N LEU A 198 2.87 -2.05 4.49
CA LEU A 198 4.17 -1.93 5.14
C LEU A 198 4.67 -3.30 5.62
N PRO A 199 5.96 -3.60 5.46
CA PRO A 199 6.58 -4.77 6.07
C PRO A 199 6.31 -4.83 7.57
N PRO A 200 6.19 -6.03 8.18
CA PRO A 200 5.85 -6.17 9.61
C PRO A 200 6.75 -5.38 10.56
N ARG A 201 8.04 -5.25 10.22
CA ARG A 201 9.01 -4.49 11.02
C ARG A 201 8.74 -2.98 11.03
N LEU A 202 8.14 -2.43 9.96
CA LEU A 202 7.79 -1.01 9.84
C LEU A 202 6.35 -0.72 10.23
N HIS A 203 5.45 -1.69 10.05
CA HIS A 203 4.03 -1.54 10.35
C HIS A 203 3.77 -1.24 11.83
N LYS A 204 4.40 -1.98 12.75
CA LYS A 204 4.20 -1.77 14.20
C LYS A 204 4.62 -0.37 14.66
N PRO A 205 5.84 0.10 14.35
CA PRO A 205 6.26 1.46 14.66
C PRO A 205 5.34 2.52 14.04
N PHE A 206 4.93 2.33 12.78
CA PHE A 206 3.98 3.23 12.12
C PHE A 206 2.65 3.34 12.89
N MET A 207 2.02 2.21 13.21
CA MET A 207 0.75 2.20 13.96
C MET A 207 0.87 2.79 15.36
N ALA A 208 2.04 2.67 15.98
CA ALA A 208 2.30 3.27 17.29
C ALA A 208 2.50 4.80 17.23
N SER A 209 2.94 5.33 16.08
CA SER A 209 3.33 6.75 15.94
C SER A 209 2.25 7.59 15.27
N VAL A 210 1.46 7.02 14.35
CA VAL A 210 0.48 7.78 13.54
C VAL A 210 -0.66 8.32 14.38
N LYS A 211 -0.99 9.59 14.16
CA LYS A 211 -2.08 10.34 14.82
C LYS A 211 -3.00 10.88 13.73
N MET A 212 -4.22 10.36 13.64
CA MET A 212 -5.18 10.79 12.63
C MET A 212 -6.24 11.69 13.24
N THR A 213 -6.34 12.92 12.73
CA THR A 213 -7.28 13.94 13.19
C THR A 213 -8.21 14.35 12.07
N PHE A 214 -9.52 14.20 12.29
CA PHE A 214 -10.56 14.68 11.38
C PHE A 214 -11.22 15.91 12.00
N THR A 215 -11.22 17.03 11.27
CA THR A 215 -11.80 18.27 11.78
C THR A 215 -13.32 18.16 11.90
N ARG A 216 -13.88 18.55 13.06
CA ARG A 216 -15.31 18.55 13.34
C ARG A 216 -15.92 19.94 13.19
N ASP A 217 -17.24 19.98 12.93
CA ASP A 217 -17.97 21.24 12.92
C ASP A 217 -18.09 21.79 14.35
N GLY A 218 -17.90 23.11 14.53
CA GLY A 218 -17.97 23.78 15.83
C GLY A 218 -16.68 23.82 16.64
N GLU A 219 -15.69 22.98 16.36
CA GLU A 219 -14.37 23.06 16.99
C GLU A 219 -13.56 24.23 16.40
N GLN A 220 -12.93 25.04 17.21
CA GLN A 220 -12.11 26.17 16.74
C GLN A 220 -10.63 25.82 16.63
N ASP A 221 -10.16 24.79 17.29
CA ASP A 221 -8.77 24.36 17.34
C ASP A 221 -8.58 22.93 16.81
N LEU A 222 -7.32 22.53 16.57
CA LEU A 222 -6.91 21.18 16.23
C LEU A 222 -6.22 20.58 17.44
N PRO A 223 -6.55 19.32 17.83
CA PRO A 223 -5.87 18.62 18.91
C PRO A 223 -4.50 18.09 18.43
N VAL A 224 -3.63 18.99 18.00
CA VAL A 224 -2.29 18.70 17.49
C VAL A 224 -1.28 19.48 18.29
N VAL A 225 -0.27 18.79 18.81
CA VAL A 225 0.86 19.44 19.46
C VAL A 225 1.73 20.09 18.41
N ARG A 226 2.01 21.38 18.56
CA ARG A 226 2.86 22.13 17.65
C ARG A 226 4.25 21.52 17.57
N GLY A 227 4.80 21.39 16.35
CA GLY A 227 6.12 20.81 16.12
C GLY A 227 6.19 19.29 16.25
N SER A 228 5.09 18.60 16.55
CA SER A 228 5.09 17.13 16.61
C SER A 228 5.09 16.50 15.21
N SER A 229 5.48 15.21 15.13
CA SER A 229 5.49 14.44 13.89
C SER A 229 4.41 13.37 13.85
N PHE A 230 4.21 12.79 12.66
CA PHE A 230 3.27 11.71 12.36
C PHE A 230 1.79 12.07 12.53
N ASN A 231 1.47 13.34 12.28
CA ASN A 231 0.09 13.78 12.26
C ASN A 231 -0.48 13.66 10.82
N VAL A 232 -1.65 13.07 10.71
CA VAL A 232 -2.48 13.06 9.51
C VAL A 232 -3.72 13.90 9.80
N ILE A 233 -3.79 15.09 9.24
CA ILE A 233 -4.89 16.02 9.46
C ILE A 233 -5.79 16.01 8.24
N VAL A 234 -7.02 15.53 8.40
CA VAL A 234 -8.02 15.47 7.34
C VAL A 234 -9.04 16.58 7.57
N THR A 235 -9.16 17.49 6.61
CA THR A 235 -9.99 18.67 6.75
C THR A 235 -10.64 19.08 5.41
N ASN A 236 -11.66 19.92 5.48
CA ASN A 236 -12.19 20.57 4.28
C ASN A 236 -11.66 22.00 4.14
N THR A 237 -11.76 22.54 2.93
CA THR A 237 -11.25 23.87 2.57
C THR A 237 -11.93 25.02 3.31
N GLU A 238 -13.11 24.80 3.86
CA GLU A 238 -13.86 25.82 4.61
C GLU A 238 -13.32 26.00 6.03
N LYS A 239 -12.76 24.93 6.63
CA LYS A 239 -12.33 24.90 8.02
C LYS A 239 -10.92 25.46 8.23
N ILE A 240 -10.08 25.42 7.22
CA ILE A 240 -8.75 26.03 7.22
C ILE A 240 -8.70 27.07 6.13
N ARG A 241 -8.68 28.31 6.52
CA ARG A 241 -8.72 29.43 5.57
C ARG A 241 -7.99 30.65 6.11
N ILE A 242 -7.53 31.45 5.19
CA ILE A 242 -7.10 32.81 5.47
C ILE A 242 -8.37 33.64 5.59
N GLN A 243 -8.62 34.22 6.75
CA GLN A 243 -9.77 35.09 7.03
C GLN A 243 -9.43 36.52 6.69
N LYS A 244 -10.40 37.25 6.15
CA LYS A 244 -10.31 38.72 5.98
C LYS A 244 -10.72 39.35 7.30
N GLU A 245 -9.79 39.90 8.03
CA GLU A 245 -10.09 40.68 9.22
C GLU A 245 -10.28 42.16 8.83
N THR A 246 -11.40 42.73 9.18
CA THR A 246 -11.64 44.17 8.99
C THR A 246 -10.89 44.89 10.11
N ILE A 247 -9.70 45.39 9.81
CA ILE A 247 -8.96 46.26 10.75
C ILE A 247 -9.85 47.46 11.06
N ARG A 248 -10.11 47.71 12.34
CA ARG A 248 -10.87 48.90 12.73
C ARG A 248 -10.17 50.14 12.22
N LYS A 249 -10.92 51.09 11.65
CA LYS A 249 -10.39 52.36 11.07
C LYS A 249 -9.45 53.13 12.01
N SER A 250 -9.47 52.89 13.33
CA SER A 250 -8.60 53.51 14.32
C SER A 250 -7.14 53.02 14.31
N ASP A 251 -6.85 51.85 13.75
CA ASP A 251 -5.54 51.24 13.84
C ASP A 251 -4.71 51.40 12.54
N VAL A 252 -5.41 51.74 11.43
CA VAL A 252 -4.79 51.93 10.11
C VAL A 252 -3.83 53.15 10.03
N PRO A 253 -4.12 54.33 10.65
CA PRO A 253 -3.24 55.50 10.54
C PRO A 253 -1.89 55.33 11.23
N LYS A 254 -1.79 54.46 12.24
CA LYS A 254 -0.54 54.19 12.96
C LYS A 254 0.40 53.25 12.19
N LEU A 255 -0.13 52.40 11.30
CA LEU A 255 0.64 51.42 10.52
C LEU A 255 1.16 52.00 9.19
N PHE A 256 0.49 52.95 8.55
CA PHE A 256 0.74 53.33 7.16
C PHE A 256 1.15 54.81 6.92
N GLY A 257 1.48 55.56 7.94
CA GLY A 257 2.07 56.89 7.73
C GLY A 257 1.25 57.86 6.83
N GLY A 258 -0.05 57.70 6.73
CA GLY A 258 -0.97 58.70 6.17
C GLY A 258 -1.05 58.78 4.64
N ARG A 259 -0.65 57.81 3.86
CA ARG A 259 -0.87 57.78 2.41
C ARG A 259 -1.44 56.45 1.92
N GLY A 260 -2.65 56.44 1.39
CA GLY A 260 -3.31 55.37 0.66
C GLY A 260 -4.37 54.62 1.46
N GLU A 261 -5.56 55.16 1.58
CA GLU A 261 -6.73 54.56 2.25
C GLU A 261 -7.46 53.51 1.40
N ASP A 262 -6.95 53.13 0.28
CA ASP A 262 -7.59 52.11 -0.55
C ASP A 262 -7.12 50.70 -0.17
N GLU A 263 -7.91 50.13 0.76
CA GLU A 263 -8.07 48.68 1.00
C GLU A 263 -6.82 47.84 1.34
N ALA A 264 -6.07 48.20 2.37
CA ALA A 264 -5.22 47.22 3.04
C ALA A 264 -6.10 46.26 3.85
N ARG A 265 -6.38 45.09 3.35
CA ARG A 265 -7.06 44.02 4.08
C ARG A 265 -6.00 43.10 4.70
N ALA A 266 -5.95 43.03 6.02
CA ALA A 266 -5.12 42.04 6.70
C ALA A 266 -5.80 40.65 6.52
N GLU A 267 -5.09 39.74 5.92
CA GLU A 267 -5.51 38.32 5.88
C GLU A 267 -4.81 37.59 7.03
N VAL A 268 -5.58 37.08 7.98
CA VAL A 268 -5.06 36.33 9.15
C VAL A 268 -5.42 34.87 8.97
N ALA A 269 -4.42 34.02 9.11
CA ALA A 269 -4.63 32.57 9.16
C ALA A 269 -5.41 32.22 10.44
N ASN A 270 -6.45 31.38 10.31
CA ASN A 270 -7.18 30.91 11.47
C ASN A 270 -6.31 30.00 12.37
N LEU A 271 -6.70 29.78 13.62
CA LEU A 271 -5.92 29.01 14.59
C LEU A 271 -5.55 27.60 14.10
N ARG A 272 -6.44 26.95 13.36
CA ARG A 272 -6.19 25.64 12.74
C ARG A 272 -5.07 25.68 11.70
N LEU A 273 -5.09 26.68 10.84
CA LEU A 273 -4.05 26.85 9.83
C LEU A 273 -2.70 27.19 10.45
N GLN A 274 -2.70 27.98 11.53
CA GLN A 274 -1.48 28.27 12.30
C GLN A 274 -0.92 27.01 12.98
N ALA A 275 -1.77 26.15 13.53
CA ALA A 275 -1.35 24.88 14.11
C ALA A 275 -0.71 23.97 13.06
N ILE A 276 -1.31 23.88 11.87
CA ILE A 276 -0.73 23.09 10.75
C ILE A 276 0.58 23.70 10.27
N ALA A 277 0.66 25.03 10.16
CA ALA A 277 1.88 25.73 9.75
C ALA A 277 3.06 25.57 10.72
N SER A 278 2.81 25.09 11.94
CA SER A 278 3.87 24.77 12.91
C SER A 278 4.44 23.38 12.77
N LEU A 279 3.86 22.52 11.92
CA LEU A 279 4.30 21.12 11.77
C LEU A 279 5.48 21.02 10.79
N PRO A 280 6.58 20.34 11.15
CA PRO A 280 7.74 20.18 10.29
C PRO A 280 7.48 19.13 9.21
N HIS A 281 8.26 19.16 8.11
CA HIS A 281 8.26 18.18 7.04
C HIS A 281 6.84 17.81 6.58
N LEU A 282 6.09 18.84 6.19
CA LEU A 282 4.69 18.73 5.82
C LEU A 282 4.55 18.32 4.35
N ALA A 283 3.68 17.35 4.07
CA ALA A 283 3.13 17.15 2.72
C ALA A 283 1.65 17.52 2.70
N VAL A 284 1.21 18.05 1.57
CA VAL A 284 -0.19 18.42 1.35
C VAL A 284 -0.77 17.49 0.29
N PHE A 285 -1.90 16.88 0.61
CA PHE A 285 -2.65 15.99 -0.27
C PHE A 285 -4.00 16.63 -0.59
N SER A 286 -4.35 16.72 -1.87
CA SER A 286 -5.64 17.21 -2.31
C SER A 286 -6.36 16.10 -3.07
N ASP A 287 -7.47 15.61 -2.53
CA ASP A 287 -8.36 14.72 -3.28
C ASP A 287 -9.32 15.54 -4.14
N GLU A 288 -9.61 15.05 -5.35
CA GLU A 288 -10.37 15.74 -6.39
C GLU A 288 -9.80 17.14 -6.74
N ALA A 289 -8.51 17.18 -7.00
CA ALA A 289 -7.73 18.41 -7.20
C ALA A 289 -8.19 19.31 -8.37
N HIS A 290 -9.06 18.83 -9.26
CA HIS A 290 -9.68 19.68 -10.28
C HIS A 290 -10.48 20.84 -9.68
N HIS A 291 -10.93 20.72 -8.43
CA HIS A 291 -11.47 21.84 -7.65
C HIS A 291 -10.38 22.82 -7.18
N THR A 292 -9.14 22.42 -7.16
CA THR A 292 -8.01 23.27 -6.77
C THR A 292 -7.58 24.20 -7.91
N TYR A 293 -7.76 23.80 -9.16
CA TYR A 293 -7.33 24.52 -10.37
C TYR A 293 -8.46 25.31 -11.09
N GLY A 294 -9.62 25.43 -10.53
CA GLY A 294 -10.65 26.39 -10.81
C GLY A 294 -11.48 26.33 -12.07
N GLN A 295 -12.78 26.04 -11.96
CA GLN A 295 -13.66 26.46 -13.04
C GLN A 295 -15.02 27.03 -12.69
N SER A 296 -15.71 26.66 -11.69
CA SER A 296 -17.05 27.21 -11.42
C SER A 296 -17.19 27.93 -10.09
N LEU A 297 -16.19 27.80 -9.25
CA LEU A 297 -16.15 28.34 -7.90
C LEU A 297 -14.90 29.20 -7.69
N ASP A 298 -14.77 30.24 -8.49
CA ASP A 298 -13.60 31.15 -8.49
C ASP A 298 -13.15 31.63 -7.10
N THR A 299 -14.04 31.62 -6.12
CA THR A 299 -13.75 32.06 -4.76
C THR A 299 -13.14 30.96 -3.87
N GLU A 300 -13.56 29.69 -3.99
CA GLU A 300 -13.05 28.61 -3.12
C GLU A 300 -11.66 28.10 -3.54
N LEU A 301 -11.41 28.04 -4.81
CA LEU A 301 -10.15 27.57 -5.37
C LEU A 301 -9.00 28.54 -5.12
N LYS A 302 -9.25 29.83 -5.23
CA LYS A 302 -8.31 30.85 -4.80
C LYS A 302 -7.98 30.70 -3.31
N LYS A 303 -8.92 30.22 -2.50
CA LYS A 303 -8.70 29.97 -1.06
C LYS A 303 -7.77 28.78 -0.81
N VAL A 304 -7.97 27.63 -1.50
CA VAL A 304 -7.10 26.44 -1.33
C VAL A 304 -5.68 26.77 -1.75
N ARG A 305 -5.49 27.37 -2.93
CA ARG A 305 -4.16 27.73 -3.42
C ARG A 305 -3.46 28.69 -2.46
N LYS A 306 -4.16 29.74 -2.00
CA LYS A 306 -3.62 30.65 -1.00
C LYS A 306 -3.24 29.98 0.31
N THR A 307 -4.04 28.99 0.75
CA THR A 307 -3.74 28.23 1.95
C THR A 307 -2.46 27.42 1.79
N VAL A 308 -2.27 26.75 0.63
CA VAL A 308 -1.05 25.97 0.35
C VAL A 308 0.17 26.90 0.19
N ASP A 309 0.02 28.02 -0.52
CA ASP A 309 1.09 29.01 -0.67
C ASP A 309 1.51 29.60 0.69
N TYR A 310 0.55 29.83 1.60
CA TYR A 310 0.83 30.23 2.98
C TYR A 310 1.60 29.16 3.74
N LEU A 311 1.17 27.89 3.66
CA LEU A 311 1.90 26.78 4.30
C LEU A 311 3.31 26.65 3.74
N ALA A 312 3.48 26.71 2.42
CA ALA A 312 4.81 26.62 1.78
C ALA A 312 5.76 27.76 2.20
N SER A 313 5.19 28.92 2.53
CA SER A 313 5.99 30.06 3.04
C SER A 313 6.22 30.04 4.56
N SER A 314 5.45 29.23 5.29
CA SER A 314 5.45 29.25 6.77
C SER A 314 6.11 28.03 7.38
N THR A 315 6.12 26.90 6.67
CA THR A 315 6.76 25.65 7.12
C THR A 315 7.46 24.97 5.95
N ASN A 316 8.18 23.89 6.23
CA ASN A 316 8.82 23.06 5.20
C ASN A 316 7.79 22.15 4.53
N VAL A 317 7.12 22.64 3.48
CA VAL A 317 6.28 21.80 2.61
C VAL A 317 7.16 21.08 1.61
N LEU A 318 7.34 19.78 1.82
CA LEU A 318 8.20 18.95 0.99
C LEU A 318 7.61 18.73 -0.41
N CYS A 319 6.32 18.44 -0.49
CA CYS A 319 5.61 18.28 -1.76
C CYS A 319 4.11 18.44 -1.59
N VAL A 320 3.45 18.75 -2.70
CA VAL A 320 1.99 18.75 -2.84
C VAL A 320 1.59 17.63 -3.79
N VAL A 321 0.74 16.73 -3.35
CA VAL A 321 0.25 15.60 -4.13
C VAL A 321 -1.23 15.78 -4.40
N ASN A 322 -1.58 15.90 -5.65
CA ASN A 322 -2.94 16.11 -6.11
C ASN A 322 -3.47 14.83 -6.76
N THR A 323 -4.60 14.31 -6.29
CA THR A 323 -5.28 13.20 -6.96
C THR A 323 -6.53 13.72 -7.67
N THR A 324 -6.76 13.27 -8.90
CA THR A 324 -7.94 13.64 -9.66
C THR A 324 -8.28 12.61 -10.73
N GLY A 325 -9.56 12.49 -11.06
CA GLY A 325 -10.01 11.76 -12.23
C GLY A 325 -10.09 12.64 -13.49
N THR A 326 -9.98 13.97 -13.34
CA THR A 326 -10.21 14.95 -14.41
C THR A 326 -9.20 16.10 -14.34
N PRO A 327 -7.94 15.88 -14.78
CA PRO A 327 -6.84 16.83 -14.63
C PRO A 327 -6.90 17.96 -15.67
N TYR A 328 -7.97 18.76 -15.66
CA TYR A 328 -8.19 19.85 -16.60
C TYR A 328 -8.46 21.18 -15.90
N PHE A 329 -7.98 22.24 -16.54
CA PHE A 329 -8.28 23.61 -16.19
C PHE A 329 -8.73 24.37 -17.44
N LYS A 330 -9.93 24.97 -17.42
CA LYS A 330 -10.54 25.68 -18.58
C LYS A 330 -10.45 24.88 -19.90
N LYS A 331 -10.80 23.60 -19.83
CA LYS A 331 -10.73 22.66 -20.99
C LYS A 331 -9.32 22.40 -21.52
N GLN A 332 -8.29 22.64 -20.75
CA GLN A 332 -6.92 22.36 -21.10
C GLN A 332 -6.33 21.37 -20.10
N ALA A 333 -5.60 20.39 -20.60
CA ALA A 333 -4.91 19.45 -19.73
C ALA A 333 -3.84 20.17 -18.89
N LEU A 334 -3.82 19.91 -17.58
CA LEU A 334 -2.78 20.38 -16.68
C LEU A 334 -1.45 19.73 -17.04
N ARG A 335 -0.35 20.43 -16.84
CA ARG A 335 0.99 20.01 -17.27
C ARG A 335 1.81 19.34 -16.18
N ASP A 336 1.34 19.35 -14.95
CA ASP A 336 1.92 18.69 -13.78
C ASP A 336 1.39 17.27 -13.54
N VAL A 337 0.78 16.66 -14.56
CA VAL A 337 0.34 15.26 -14.53
C VAL A 337 1.53 14.33 -14.72
N VAL A 338 1.94 13.66 -13.64
CA VAL A 338 3.10 12.76 -13.59
C VAL A 338 2.74 11.30 -13.82
N ILE A 339 1.49 10.93 -13.59
CA ILE A 339 0.92 9.63 -13.96
C ILE A 339 -0.49 9.82 -14.53
N TRP A 340 -0.82 8.97 -15.49
CA TRP A 340 -2.11 8.95 -16.15
C TRP A 340 -2.64 7.52 -16.23
N TYR A 341 -3.84 7.31 -15.71
CA TYR A 341 -4.55 6.04 -15.79
C TYR A 341 -6.00 6.28 -16.20
N GLY A 342 -6.32 5.94 -17.45
CA GLY A 342 -7.63 6.21 -18.08
C GLY A 342 -8.69 5.16 -17.74
N LEU A 343 -9.92 5.44 -18.20
CA LEU A 343 -11.06 4.54 -17.97
C LEU A 343 -10.94 3.24 -18.78
N SER A 344 -10.59 3.34 -20.08
CA SER A 344 -10.46 2.15 -20.94
C SER A 344 -9.35 1.21 -20.44
N GLN A 345 -8.26 1.75 -19.93
CA GLN A 345 -7.22 0.96 -19.30
C GLN A 345 -7.76 0.26 -18.06
N GLY A 346 -8.50 0.98 -17.19
CA GLY A 346 -9.13 0.42 -15.99
C GLY A 346 -10.13 -0.70 -16.28
N ILE A 347 -10.89 -0.57 -17.39
CA ILE A 347 -11.81 -1.61 -17.85
C ILE A 347 -11.02 -2.83 -18.36
N ARG A 348 -10.01 -2.62 -19.22
CA ARG A 348 -9.17 -3.70 -19.75
C ARG A 348 -8.44 -4.50 -18.66
N GLU A 349 -7.99 -3.84 -17.62
CA GLU A 349 -7.30 -4.47 -16.48
C GLU A 349 -8.26 -5.04 -15.43
N GLY A 350 -9.59 -4.88 -15.59
CA GLY A 350 -10.59 -5.38 -14.67
C GLY A 350 -10.66 -4.62 -13.34
N ILE A 351 -10.01 -3.46 -13.24
CA ILE A 351 -10.07 -2.53 -12.10
C ILE A 351 -11.44 -1.83 -12.04
N LEU A 352 -12.04 -1.62 -13.22
CA LEU A 352 -13.40 -1.10 -13.39
C LEU A 352 -14.29 -2.19 -14.00
N LYS A 353 -15.61 -2.08 -13.77
CA LYS A 353 -16.59 -2.98 -14.40
C LYS A 353 -16.54 -2.81 -15.91
N ASP A 354 -16.64 -3.92 -16.63
CA ASP A 354 -16.77 -3.92 -18.09
C ASP A 354 -18.10 -3.29 -18.53
N VAL A 355 -18.05 -2.54 -19.64
CA VAL A 355 -19.22 -1.93 -20.27
C VAL A 355 -19.35 -2.28 -21.76
N ALA A 356 -18.54 -3.21 -22.24
CA ALA A 356 -18.55 -3.60 -23.66
C ALA A 356 -19.96 -4.03 -24.09
N ASN A 357 -20.48 -3.39 -25.15
CA ASN A 357 -21.85 -3.56 -25.65
C ASN A 357 -22.96 -3.26 -24.62
N SER A 358 -22.67 -2.41 -23.61
CA SER A 358 -23.61 -2.09 -22.54
C SER A 358 -23.84 -0.59 -22.35
N ILE A 359 -23.28 0.26 -23.22
CA ILE A 359 -23.57 1.67 -23.31
C ILE A 359 -24.68 1.87 -24.33
N GLN A 360 -25.86 2.26 -23.86
CA GLN A 360 -27.05 2.41 -24.71
C GLN A 360 -27.32 3.88 -24.98
N ALA A 361 -27.24 4.29 -26.25
CA ALA A 361 -27.76 5.58 -26.70
C ALA A 361 -29.21 5.38 -27.19
N LEU A 362 -30.16 6.03 -26.52
CA LEU A 362 -31.57 5.88 -26.81
C LEU A 362 -32.09 7.12 -27.55
N SER A 363 -32.54 6.93 -28.78
CA SER A 363 -33.23 7.92 -29.58
C SER A 363 -34.72 7.69 -29.41
N LEU A 364 -35.36 8.47 -28.54
CA LEU A 364 -36.75 8.33 -28.22
C LEU A 364 -37.54 9.65 -28.56
N ASP A 365 -37.18 10.32 -29.63
CA ASP A 365 -37.78 11.57 -30.12
C ASP A 365 -38.01 12.62 -29.00
N GLY A 366 -37.09 12.66 -28.04
CA GLY A 366 -37.15 13.59 -26.92
C GLY A 366 -38.10 13.18 -25.77
N ASP A 367 -38.76 12.03 -25.83
CA ASP A 367 -39.67 11.54 -24.77
C ASP A 367 -38.91 10.94 -23.58
N ALA A 368 -38.61 11.78 -22.60
CA ALA A 368 -37.98 11.41 -21.36
C ALA A 368 -38.76 10.36 -20.55
N ARG A 369 -40.08 10.27 -20.73
CA ARG A 369 -40.91 9.27 -20.04
C ARG A 369 -40.65 7.86 -20.56
N GLN A 370 -40.53 7.71 -21.88
CA GLN A 370 -40.18 6.41 -22.50
C GLN A 370 -38.75 6.02 -22.13
N PHE A 371 -37.83 6.97 -22.09
CA PHE A 371 -36.46 6.73 -21.64
C PHE A 371 -36.40 6.14 -20.23
N VAL A 372 -37.07 6.81 -19.26
CA VAL A 372 -37.06 6.38 -17.85
C VAL A 372 -37.75 5.01 -17.71
N ARG A 373 -38.87 4.78 -18.41
CA ARG A 373 -39.54 3.49 -18.39
C ARG A 373 -38.63 2.39 -18.94
N HIS A 374 -37.98 2.63 -20.07
CA HIS A 374 -37.04 1.67 -20.65
C HIS A 374 -35.89 1.35 -19.67
N ALA A 375 -35.21 2.38 -19.13
CA ALA A 375 -34.08 2.18 -18.23
C ALA A 375 -34.44 1.36 -16.98
N VAL A 376 -35.60 1.63 -16.37
CA VAL A 376 -36.06 0.88 -15.19
C VAL A 376 -36.42 -0.56 -15.55
N THR A 377 -37.19 -0.77 -16.62
CA THR A 377 -37.65 -2.09 -17.03
C THR A 377 -36.49 -2.98 -17.47
N ASP A 378 -35.57 -2.45 -18.30
CA ASP A 378 -34.40 -3.14 -18.77
C ASP A 378 -33.43 -3.48 -17.63
N PHE A 379 -33.23 -2.55 -16.69
CA PHE A 379 -32.45 -2.80 -15.49
C PHE A 379 -32.99 -3.96 -14.65
N PHE A 380 -34.28 -3.99 -14.35
CA PHE A 380 -34.86 -5.06 -13.53
C PHE A 380 -34.92 -6.41 -14.27
N ARG A 381 -35.06 -6.39 -15.60
CA ARG A 381 -34.99 -7.61 -16.40
C ARG A 381 -33.59 -8.26 -16.28
N ASP A 382 -32.51 -7.47 -16.41
CA ASP A 382 -31.15 -8.01 -16.52
C ASP A 382 -30.44 -8.05 -15.14
N TYR A 383 -30.72 -7.10 -14.24
CA TYR A 383 -30.06 -6.99 -12.94
C TYR A 383 -30.98 -7.22 -11.74
N GLY A 384 -32.23 -7.60 -11.97
CA GLY A 384 -33.24 -7.80 -10.92
C GLY A 384 -32.78 -8.81 -9.83
N THR A 385 -32.11 -9.87 -10.25
CA THR A 385 -31.59 -10.96 -9.39
C THR A 385 -30.12 -10.81 -9.01
N VAL A 386 -29.39 -9.89 -9.64
CA VAL A 386 -27.94 -9.71 -9.42
C VAL A 386 -27.69 -9.19 -8.01
N ARG A 387 -26.75 -9.87 -7.32
CA ARG A 387 -26.27 -9.51 -6.00
C ARG A 387 -24.74 -9.53 -5.97
N LEU A 388 -24.18 -8.63 -5.21
CA LEU A 388 -22.75 -8.61 -4.90
C LEU A 388 -22.37 -9.79 -3.99
N PRO A 389 -21.07 -10.13 -3.87
CA PRO A 389 -20.60 -11.17 -2.96
C PRO A 389 -21.00 -10.96 -1.49
N ASN A 390 -21.19 -9.71 -1.06
CA ASN A 390 -21.68 -9.36 0.28
C ASN A 390 -23.21 -9.46 0.43
N GLY A 391 -23.94 -9.88 -0.62
CA GLY A 391 -25.40 -9.99 -0.65
C GLY A 391 -26.15 -8.72 -1.04
N ALA A 392 -25.49 -7.57 -1.19
CA ALA A 392 -26.13 -6.32 -1.58
C ALA A 392 -26.69 -6.43 -3.01
N PRO A 393 -27.96 -6.02 -3.25
CA PRO A 393 -28.57 -6.10 -4.56
C PRO A 393 -28.06 -5.01 -5.50
N ALA A 394 -27.99 -5.32 -6.79
CA ALA A 394 -27.66 -4.33 -7.83
C ALA A 394 -28.63 -3.14 -7.83
N LYS A 395 -28.09 -1.94 -8.10
CA LYS A 395 -28.82 -0.66 -8.05
C LYS A 395 -28.68 0.12 -9.34
N LEU A 396 -29.70 0.94 -9.62
CA LEU A 396 -29.79 1.89 -10.73
C LEU A 396 -29.80 3.33 -10.18
N ALA A 397 -28.98 4.21 -10.71
CA ALA A 397 -29.08 5.65 -10.47
C ALA A 397 -29.66 6.35 -11.70
N ILE A 398 -30.64 7.21 -11.49
CA ILE A 398 -31.24 8.05 -12.54
C ILE A 398 -30.96 9.51 -12.18
N TYR A 399 -30.28 10.21 -13.09
CA TYR A 399 -29.91 11.60 -12.92
C TYR A 399 -30.88 12.52 -13.67
N PHE A 400 -31.37 13.52 -12.97
CA PHE A 400 -32.25 14.55 -13.53
C PHE A 400 -31.59 15.92 -13.52
N PRO A 401 -31.83 16.77 -14.52
CA PRO A 401 -31.26 18.11 -14.57
C PRO A 401 -31.72 19.02 -13.45
N GLN A 402 -33.03 18.96 -13.11
CA GLN A 402 -33.69 19.79 -12.09
C GLN A 402 -34.68 18.99 -11.27
N THR A 403 -35.11 19.56 -10.14
CA THR A 403 -36.09 18.96 -9.24
C THR A 403 -37.49 18.84 -9.90
N ASP A 404 -37.84 19.78 -10.76
CA ASP A 404 -39.08 19.75 -11.52
C ASP A 404 -39.15 18.56 -12.51
N ASP A 405 -38.03 18.26 -13.18
CA ASP A 405 -37.89 17.08 -14.04
C ASP A 405 -38.08 15.79 -13.26
N LEU A 406 -37.51 15.75 -12.05
CA LEU A 406 -37.68 14.60 -11.16
C LEU A 406 -39.13 14.44 -10.73
N ALA A 407 -39.79 15.51 -10.34
CA ALA A 407 -41.22 15.53 -9.92
C ALA A 407 -42.11 15.09 -11.07
N GLU A 408 -41.89 15.56 -12.28
CA GLU A 408 -42.64 15.17 -13.48
C GLU A 408 -42.49 13.68 -13.83
N LEU A 409 -41.27 13.13 -13.69
CA LEU A 409 -40.95 11.77 -14.12
C LEU A 409 -41.08 10.74 -13.00
N ARG A 410 -41.25 11.15 -11.74
CA ARG A 410 -41.41 10.25 -10.60
C ARG A 410 -42.58 9.25 -10.79
N PRO A 411 -43.79 9.68 -11.24
CA PRO A 411 -44.88 8.73 -11.49
C PRO A 411 -44.52 7.67 -12.54
N VAL A 412 -43.74 8.03 -13.56
CA VAL A 412 -43.27 7.09 -14.59
C VAL A 412 -42.32 6.04 -14.01
N VAL A 413 -41.46 6.44 -13.07
CA VAL A 413 -40.59 5.51 -12.33
C VAL A 413 -41.45 4.53 -11.52
N ASP A 414 -42.44 5.04 -10.81
CA ASP A 414 -43.32 4.23 -9.97
C ASP A 414 -44.15 3.22 -10.79
N GLU A 415 -44.67 3.63 -11.96
CA GLU A 415 -45.32 2.74 -12.92
C GLU A 415 -44.40 1.67 -13.48
N ALA A 416 -43.17 2.05 -13.85
CA ALA A 416 -42.16 1.12 -14.36
C ALA A 416 -41.74 0.10 -13.30
N LEU A 417 -41.59 0.54 -12.04
CA LEU A 417 -41.33 -0.35 -10.91
C LEU A 417 -42.46 -1.33 -10.68
N ALA A 418 -43.70 -0.85 -10.69
CA ALA A 418 -44.89 -1.70 -10.55
C ALA A 418 -44.94 -2.72 -11.70
N SER A 419 -44.65 -2.32 -12.93
CA SER A 419 -44.60 -3.23 -14.09
C SER A 419 -43.48 -4.30 -13.98
N ALA A 420 -42.38 -3.96 -13.27
CA ALA A 420 -41.28 -4.88 -12.94
C ALA A 420 -41.58 -5.74 -11.67
N GLY A 421 -42.76 -5.67 -11.09
CA GLY A 421 -43.12 -6.35 -9.87
C GLY A 421 -42.51 -5.83 -8.59
N MET A 422 -42.04 -4.55 -8.61
CA MET A 422 -41.37 -3.90 -7.50
C MET A 422 -42.23 -2.83 -6.86
N SER A 423 -42.15 -2.68 -5.54
CA SER A 423 -42.81 -1.60 -4.82
C SER A 423 -42.15 -0.24 -5.16
N PRO A 424 -42.91 0.86 -5.35
CA PRO A 424 -42.40 2.20 -5.47
C PRO A 424 -41.48 2.62 -4.30
N ALA A 425 -41.60 2.02 -3.14
CA ALA A 425 -40.76 2.27 -1.96
C ALA A 425 -39.29 1.88 -2.15
N VAL A 426 -38.94 1.11 -3.20
CA VAL A 426 -37.54 0.79 -3.50
C VAL A 426 -36.81 1.96 -4.17
N ALA A 427 -37.51 3.03 -4.57
CA ALA A 427 -36.90 4.23 -5.12
C ALA A 427 -36.63 5.26 -4.02
N LEU A 428 -35.39 5.69 -3.93
CA LEU A 428 -34.89 6.71 -3.00
C LEU A 428 -34.61 8.02 -3.74
N VAL A 429 -35.09 9.15 -3.20
CA VAL A 429 -34.82 10.48 -3.74
C VAL A 429 -33.69 11.12 -2.94
N ASN A 430 -32.70 11.70 -3.61
CA ASN A 430 -31.68 12.52 -2.97
C ASN A 430 -31.34 13.75 -3.83
N THR A 431 -31.80 14.91 -3.34
CA THR A 431 -31.63 16.22 -3.99
C THR A 431 -31.06 17.23 -3.00
N SER A 432 -30.77 18.44 -3.48
CA SER A 432 -30.43 19.57 -2.61
C SER A 432 -31.65 20.32 -2.06
N ASP A 433 -32.83 19.93 -2.45
CA ASP A 433 -34.11 20.52 -2.00
C ASP A 433 -34.58 19.77 -0.73
N GLU A 434 -34.66 20.48 0.39
CA GLU A 434 -35.09 19.93 1.69
C GLU A 434 -36.58 19.52 1.70
N ALA A 435 -37.41 20.05 0.78
CA ALA A 435 -38.81 19.67 0.64
C ALA A 435 -38.93 18.25 0.02
N LEU A 436 -37.97 17.87 -0.83
CA LEU A 436 -37.94 16.57 -1.54
C LEU A 436 -37.06 15.53 -0.88
N THR A 437 -36.10 15.93 -0.05
CA THR A 437 -35.12 15.04 0.60
C THR A 437 -35.03 15.33 2.08
N ARG A 438 -35.51 14.40 2.88
CA ARG A 438 -35.46 14.47 4.35
C ARG A 438 -34.18 13.90 4.89
N GLN A 439 -33.83 14.17 6.15
CA GLN A 439 -32.64 13.60 6.81
C GLN A 439 -32.62 12.07 6.76
N ALA A 440 -33.77 11.42 6.91
CA ALA A 440 -33.87 9.96 6.80
C ALA A 440 -33.48 9.43 5.41
N ASP A 441 -33.77 10.19 4.34
CA ASP A 441 -33.40 9.83 2.96
C ASP A 441 -31.90 9.98 2.75
N ILE A 442 -31.28 11.00 3.35
CA ILE A 442 -29.82 11.18 3.36
C ILE A 442 -29.16 10.03 4.09
N ASP A 443 -29.67 9.63 5.25
CA ASP A 443 -29.16 8.51 6.04
C ASP A 443 -29.32 7.17 5.30
N ALA A 444 -30.45 6.98 4.59
CA ALA A 444 -30.66 5.83 3.72
C ALA A 444 -29.70 5.82 2.52
N PHE A 445 -29.45 6.98 1.92
CA PHE A 445 -28.49 7.15 0.82
C PHE A 445 -27.06 6.77 1.25
N ASN A 446 -26.64 7.17 2.43
CA ASN A 446 -25.32 6.84 2.98
C ASN A 446 -25.16 5.35 3.31
N ARG A 447 -26.27 4.64 3.53
CA ARG A 447 -26.32 3.20 3.83
C ARG A 447 -26.71 2.32 2.64
N LEU A 448 -26.65 2.82 1.41
CA LEU A 448 -27.05 2.07 0.21
C LEU A 448 -26.23 0.79 -0.02
N ASN A 449 -25.00 0.71 0.48
CA ASN A 449 -24.14 -0.47 0.35
C ASN A 449 -24.44 -1.58 1.38
N ASP A 450 -25.33 -1.31 2.34
CA ASP A 450 -25.78 -2.31 3.28
C ASP A 450 -26.62 -3.37 2.53
N PRO A 451 -26.32 -4.68 2.68
CA PRO A 451 -27.13 -5.76 2.11
C PRO A 451 -28.62 -5.71 2.49
N ALA A 452 -28.93 -5.15 3.65
CA ALA A 452 -30.29 -4.95 4.15
C ALA A 452 -31.01 -3.74 3.55
N SER A 453 -30.32 -2.89 2.78
CA SER A 453 -30.93 -1.70 2.16
C SER A 453 -32.05 -2.08 1.18
N PRO A 454 -33.30 -1.64 1.37
CA PRO A 454 -34.42 -1.97 0.49
C PRO A 454 -34.34 -1.23 -0.85
N HIS A 455 -33.53 -0.17 -0.94
CA HIS A 455 -33.53 0.71 -2.10
C HIS A 455 -32.74 0.10 -3.27
N ARG A 456 -33.36 0.12 -4.45
CA ARG A 456 -32.83 -0.44 -5.71
C ARG A 456 -32.64 0.64 -6.80
N VAL A 457 -33.44 1.71 -6.75
CA VAL A 457 -33.39 2.84 -7.68
C VAL A 457 -33.10 4.10 -6.87
N VAL A 458 -32.18 4.92 -7.35
CA VAL A 458 -31.80 6.18 -6.71
C VAL A 458 -32.05 7.31 -7.70
N LEU A 459 -32.86 8.28 -7.31
CA LEU A 459 -33.24 9.42 -8.12
C LEU A 459 -32.46 10.65 -7.64
N LEU A 460 -31.68 11.25 -8.52
CA LEU A 460 -30.65 12.24 -8.16
C LEU A 460 -30.80 13.53 -8.93
N VAL A 461 -30.66 14.68 -8.22
CA VAL A 461 -30.52 16.01 -8.80
C VAL A 461 -29.32 16.68 -8.15
N ASN A 462 -28.27 16.99 -8.93
CA ASN A 462 -27.05 17.64 -8.49
C ASN A 462 -26.35 16.94 -7.30
N LYS A 463 -26.60 15.64 -7.12
CA LYS A 463 -26.03 14.79 -6.06
C LYS A 463 -25.44 13.52 -6.66
N GLY A 464 -24.64 12.80 -5.89
CA GLY A 464 -24.13 11.49 -6.27
C GLY A 464 -23.03 11.50 -7.35
N THR A 465 -22.45 12.64 -7.71
CA THR A 465 -21.37 12.76 -8.71
C THR A 465 -19.99 12.76 -8.07
N GLU A 466 -19.82 13.32 -6.86
CA GLU A 466 -18.55 13.41 -6.17
C GLU A 466 -18.64 12.80 -4.76
N GLY A 467 -17.58 12.18 -4.29
CA GLY A 467 -17.49 11.58 -2.95
C GLY A 467 -18.41 10.40 -2.68
N TRP A 468 -19.38 10.09 -3.57
CA TRP A 468 -20.31 8.99 -3.38
C TRP A 468 -19.68 7.64 -3.76
N ASN A 469 -19.64 6.71 -2.81
CA ASN A 469 -19.13 5.36 -3.00
C ASN A 469 -20.26 4.33 -2.91
N CYS A 470 -20.75 3.84 -4.06
CA CYS A 470 -21.78 2.82 -4.14
C CYS A 470 -21.35 1.67 -5.08
N PRO A 471 -20.56 0.70 -4.62
CA PRO A 471 -20.13 -0.45 -5.43
C PRO A 471 -21.29 -1.30 -5.96
N SER A 472 -22.43 -1.31 -5.26
CA SER A 472 -23.67 -1.99 -5.70
C SER A 472 -24.39 -1.27 -6.85
N LEU A 473 -23.87 -0.11 -7.30
CA LEU A 473 -24.39 0.57 -8.48
C LEU A 473 -23.93 -0.17 -9.76
N PHE A 474 -24.87 -0.69 -10.53
CA PHE A 474 -24.61 -1.39 -11.79
C PHE A 474 -25.08 -0.62 -13.01
N ALA A 475 -26.00 0.31 -12.83
CA ALA A 475 -26.46 1.11 -13.94
C ALA A 475 -26.61 2.60 -13.59
N CYS A 476 -26.34 3.45 -14.57
CA CYS A 476 -26.58 4.88 -14.53
C CYS A 476 -27.43 5.29 -15.74
N ALA A 477 -28.46 6.12 -15.52
CA ALA A 477 -29.34 6.63 -16.55
C ALA A 477 -29.38 8.15 -16.52
N LEU A 478 -29.15 8.80 -17.67
CA LEU A 478 -29.14 10.25 -17.85
C LEU A 478 -30.24 10.61 -18.83
N ALA A 479 -31.41 10.92 -18.28
CA ALA A 479 -32.70 10.97 -19.00
C ALA A 479 -32.89 12.17 -19.92
N ARG A 480 -32.36 13.35 -19.54
CA ARG A 480 -32.44 14.56 -20.34
C ARG A 480 -31.04 15.20 -20.44
N LYS A 481 -30.92 16.16 -21.41
CA LYS A 481 -29.67 16.91 -21.50
C LYS A 481 -29.39 17.66 -20.19
N LEU A 482 -28.36 17.21 -19.53
CA LEU A 482 -27.91 17.86 -18.32
C LEU A 482 -27.28 19.19 -18.67
N LYS A 483 -27.78 20.29 -18.12
CA LYS A 483 -27.15 21.62 -18.24
C LYS A 483 -25.83 21.56 -17.49
N SER A 484 -24.77 21.27 -18.21
CA SER A 484 -23.51 20.86 -17.62
C SER A 484 -22.70 22.05 -17.13
N SER A 485 -22.38 22.05 -15.88
CA SER A 485 -21.03 22.39 -15.44
C SER A 485 -20.07 21.27 -15.89
N ASN A 486 -18.85 21.60 -16.26
CA ASN A 486 -17.85 20.71 -16.83
C ASN A 486 -17.79 19.31 -16.17
N ASN A 487 -17.81 18.27 -17.03
CA ASN A 487 -17.65 16.86 -16.69
C ASN A 487 -18.77 16.20 -15.86
N PHE A 488 -19.92 16.84 -15.62
CA PHE A 488 -21.02 16.22 -14.85
C PHE A 488 -21.53 14.93 -15.51
N VAL A 489 -21.69 14.92 -16.83
CA VAL A 489 -22.16 13.72 -17.56
C VAL A 489 -21.15 12.57 -17.42
N LEU A 490 -19.88 12.87 -17.57
CA LEU A 490 -18.81 11.89 -17.37
C LEU A 490 -18.79 11.36 -15.93
N GLN A 491 -18.87 12.26 -14.94
CA GLN A 491 -18.86 11.87 -13.53
C GLN A 491 -20.08 11.03 -13.14
N ALA A 492 -21.26 11.35 -13.65
CA ALA A 492 -22.50 10.62 -13.39
C ALA A 492 -22.49 9.24 -14.09
N ALA A 493 -22.16 9.20 -15.39
CA ALA A 493 -22.17 7.99 -16.19
C ALA A 493 -21.16 6.93 -15.69
N THR A 494 -20.00 7.35 -15.21
CA THR A 494 -18.95 6.43 -14.81
C THR A 494 -19.03 5.92 -13.37
N ARG A 495 -20.04 6.36 -12.61
CA ARG A 495 -20.24 5.88 -11.21
C ARG A 495 -20.50 4.39 -11.10
N CYS A 496 -21.20 3.81 -12.05
CA CYS A 496 -21.49 2.38 -12.08
C CYS A 496 -20.27 1.50 -12.41
N LEU A 497 -19.16 2.09 -12.86
CA LEU A 497 -17.95 1.34 -13.24
C LEU A 497 -17.14 0.82 -12.06
N ARG A 498 -17.39 1.23 -10.84
CA ARG A 498 -16.65 0.76 -9.67
C ARG A 498 -16.74 -0.73 -9.48
N GLN A 499 -15.61 -1.42 -9.59
CA GLN A 499 -15.53 -2.88 -9.47
C GLN A 499 -15.52 -3.33 -8.02
N VAL A 500 -16.06 -4.53 -7.81
CA VAL A 500 -16.02 -5.24 -6.54
C VAL A 500 -15.31 -6.57 -6.75
N PRO A 501 -14.46 -7.01 -5.84
CA PRO A 501 -13.84 -8.32 -5.93
C PRO A 501 -14.88 -9.43 -6.12
N GLY A 502 -14.63 -10.31 -7.08
CA GLY A 502 -15.53 -11.42 -7.41
C GLY A 502 -16.74 -11.08 -8.29
N ASN A 503 -16.91 -9.80 -8.70
CA ASN A 503 -17.97 -9.45 -9.64
C ASN A 503 -17.56 -9.74 -11.09
N THR A 504 -18.44 -10.42 -11.82
CA THR A 504 -18.29 -10.73 -13.27
C THR A 504 -19.29 -9.97 -14.13
N GLU A 505 -20.31 -9.35 -13.52
CA GLU A 505 -21.35 -8.64 -14.23
C GLU A 505 -20.88 -7.30 -14.78
N LYS A 506 -21.35 -6.94 -15.97
CA LYS A 506 -21.06 -5.67 -16.62
C LYS A 506 -21.83 -4.53 -15.99
N ALA A 507 -21.31 -3.32 -16.08
CA ALA A 507 -22.09 -2.13 -15.81
C ALA A 507 -22.86 -1.71 -17.06
N ARG A 508 -23.92 -0.91 -16.86
CA ARG A 508 -24.75 -0.39 -17.96
C ARG A 508 -24.94 1.11 -17.85
N ILE A 509 -24.86 1.79 -18.97
CA ILE A 509 -25.04 3.25 -19.05
C ILE A 509 -26.15 3.53 -20.07
N TYR A 510 -27.23 4.16 -19.62
CA TYR A 510 -28.31 4.63 -20.46
C TYR A 510 -28.16 6.13 -20.71
N LEU A 511 -28.07 6.53 -21.97
CA LEU A 511 -27.89 7.92 -22.38
C LEU A 511 -28.93 8.31 -23.41
N SER A 512 -29.40 9.56 -23.36
CA SER A 512 -29.99 10.17 -24.52
C SER A 512 -28.92 10.43 -25.58
N GLU A 513 -29.31 10.55 -26.85
CA GLU A 513 -28.37 10.87 -27.93
C GLU A 513 -27.52 12.12 -27.63
N GLU A 514 -28.16 13.15 -27.05
CA GLU A 514 -27.46 14.37 -26.65
C GLU A 514 -26.41 14.12 -25.56
N ASN A 515 -26.76 13.32 -24.52
CA ASN A 515 -25.82 12.98 -23.47
C ASN A 515 -24.73 12.02 -23.93
N TYR A 516 -25.00 11.18 -24.94
CA TYR A 516 -24.00 10.35 -25.59
C TYR A 516 -22.92 11.21 -26.26
N ALA A 517 -23.33 12.19 -27.07
CA ALA A 517 -22.40 13.12 -27.71
C ALA A 517 -21.59 13.94 -26.68
N VAL A 518 -22.23 14.37 -25.59
CA VAL A 518 -21.56 15.09 -24.50
C VAL A 518 -20.55 14.18 -23.80
N LEU A 519 -20.90 12.93 -23.51
CA LEU A 519 -20.01 11.96 -22.85
C LEU A 519 -18.80 11.65 -23.76
N ASP A 520 -19.01 11.40 -25.05
CA ASP A 520 -17.92 11.10 -25.98
C ASP A 520 -16.92 12.28 -26.09
N HIS A 521 -17.46 13.50 -26.12
CA HIS A 521 -16.63 14.70 -26.13
C HIS A 521 -15.88 14.88 -24.80
N GLN A 522 -16.53 14.67 -23.65
CA GLN A 522 -15.90 14.75 -22.34
C GLN A 522 -14.84 13.68 -22.12
N LEU A 523 -15.07 12.45 -22.60
CA LEU A 523 -14.07 11.39 -22.59
C LEU A 523 -12.84 11.78 -23.44
N LEU A 524 -13.06 12.30 -24.63
CA LEU A 524 -11.98 12.75 -25.51
C LEU A 524 -11.17 13.89 -24.89
N GLU A 525 -11.86 14.89 -24.31
CA GLU A 525 -11.19 16.00 -23.62
C GLU A 525 -10.47 15.56 -22.34
N THR A 526 -11.03 14.60 -21.59
CA THR A 526 -10.54 14.22 -20.26
C THR A 526 -9.48 13.12 -20.30
N TYR A 527 -9.71 12.09 -21.10
CA TYR A 527 -8.84 10.91 -21.14
C TYR A 527 -8.17 10.68 -22.49
N GLY A 528 -8.48 11.48 -23.52
CA GLY A 528 -8.06 11.21 -24.89
C GLY A 528 -8.73 9.96 -25.47
N GLU A 529 -9.81 9.49 -24.86
CA GLU A 529 -10.55 8.28 -25.17
C GLU A 529 -11.93 8.63 -25.72
N ARG A 530 -12.54 7.71 -26.45
CA ARG A 530 -13.93 7.82 -26.91
C ARG A 530 -14.79 6.71 -26.30
N ILE A 531 -16.10 6.82 -26.38
CA ILE A 531 -17.02 5.75 -25.97
C ILE A 531 -16.67 4.44 -26.69
N ALA A 532 -16.28 4.50 -27.96
CA ALA A 532 -15.83 3.33 -28.71
C ALA A 532 -14.60 2.62 -28.11
N ASP A 533 -13.74 3.35 -27.39
CA ASP A 533 -12.58 2.76 -26.74
C ASP A 533 -12.98 2.04 -25.44
N LEU A 534 -14.01 2.51 -24.74
CA LEU A 534 -14.62 1.83 -23.60
C LEU A 534 -15.35 0.54 -24.04
N ASP A 535 -15.94 0.56 -25.23
CA ASP A 535 -16.75 -0.51 -25.78
C ASP A 535 -15.91 -1.68 -26.38
N ARG A 536 -14.60 -1.50 -26.55
CA ARG A 536 -13.68 -2.54 -27.11
C ARG A 536 -13.48 -3.75 -26.20
N GLY A 537 -13.96 -3.72 -25.00
CA GLY A 537 -13.89 -4.82 -24.03
C GLY A 537 -12.48 -5.15 -23.53
N VAL A 538 -12.43 -6.02 -22.56
CA VAL A 538 -11.20 -6.55 -21.97
C VAL A 538 -10.46 -7.38 -23.01
N GLN A 539 -9.16 -7.11 -23.28
CA GLN A 539 -8.32 -8.07 -24.03
C GLN A 539 -8.45 -9.44 -23.35
N GLU A 540 -8.55 -10.52 -24.15
CA GLU A 540 -8.78 -11.88 -23.67
C GLU A 540 -7.77 -12.33 -22.61
N ARG A 541 -7.99 -11.92 -21.37
CA ARG A 541 -7.49 -12.64 -20.21
C ARG A 541 -8.55 -13.65 -19.83
N ARG A 542 -8.22 -14.91 -19.93
CA ARG A 542 -9.07 -15.97 -19.41
C ARG A 542 -8.94 -16.01 -17.90
N ARG A 543 -10.04 -16.35 -17.25
CA ARG A 543 -10.06 -16.58 -15.81
C ARG A 543 -10.26 -18.06 -15.58
N SER A 544 -9.48 -18.63 -14.70
CA SER A 544 -9.69 -19.97 -14.17
C SER A 544 -10.02 -19.90 -12.69
N ARG A 545 -10.91 -20.78 -12.26
CA ARG A 545 -11.22 -20.98 -10.85
C ARG A 545 -10.19 -21.90 -10.26
N LEU A 546 -9.50 -21.43 -9.25
CA LEU A 546 -8.61 -22.22 -8.41
C LEU A 546 -9.43 -22.75 -7.22
N GLU A 547 -9.29 -24.04 -6.92
CA GLU A 547 -9.95 -24.70 -5.80
C GLU A 547 -8.92 -25.41 -4.92
N LEU A 548 -8.99 -25.21 -3.59
CA LEU A 548 -8.18 -25.97 -2.65
C LEU A 548 -8.71 -27.41 -2.56
N ARG A 549 -7.83 -28.37 -2.75
CA ARG A 549 -8.13 -29.80 -2.62
C ARG A 549 -7.71 -30.36 -1.27
N LYS A 550 -6.59 -29.87 -0.74
CA LYS A 550 -6.06 -30.25 0.57
C LYS A 550 -6.09 -29.05 1.50
N ILE A 551 -6.90 -29.10 2.55
CA ILE A 551 -7.16 -27.97 3.46
C ILE A 551 -6.31 -28.10 4.73
N ASP A 552 -6.18 -29.34 5.25
CA ASP A 552 -5.50 -29.65 6.50
C ASP A 552 -4.01 -29.99 6.23
N ILE A 553 -3.27 -29.02 5.67
CA ILE A 553 -1.83 -29.16 5.43
C ILE A 553 -1.11 -28.73 6.70
N PRO A 554 -0.33 -29.62 7.35
CA PRO A 554 0.48 -29.23 8.50
C PRO A 554 1.47 -28.13 8.11
N PRO A 555 1.68 -27.09 8.96
CA PRO A 555 2.62 -26.03 8.69
C PRO A 555 4.04 -26.58 8.58
N LEU A 556 4.85 -25.94 7.74
CA LEU A 556 6.28 -26.22 7.67
C LEU A 556 6.98 -25.53 8.84
N VAL A 557 7.55 -26.29 9.76
CA VAL A 557 8.31 -25.74 10.88
C VAL A 557 9.79 -25.62 10.49
N VAL A 558 10.31 -24.42 10.43
CA VAL A 558 11.72 -24.14 10.12
C VAL A 558 12.32 -23.18 11.12
N ARG A 559 13.59 -23.40 11.46
CA ARG A 559 14.38 -22.44 12.23
C ARG A 559 14.89 -21.36 11.29
N ARG A 560 14.55 -20.11 11.61
CA ARG A 560 15.01 -18.95 10.85
C ARG A 560 15.38 -17.78 11.76
N ILE A 561 16.10 -16.83 11.22
CA ILE A 561 16.38 -15.57 11.89
C ILE A 561 15.17 -14.66 11.67
N VAL A 562 14.54 -14.25 12.76
CA VAL A 562 13.45 -13.26 12.74
C VAL A 562 13.97 -11.94 13.26
N ARG A 563 13.76 -10.88 12.51
CA ARG A 563 14.10 -9.52 12.88
C ARG A 563 12.88 -8.81 13.40
N THR A 564 13.01 -8.22 14.55
CA THR A 564 11.95 -7.40 15.16
C THR A 564 12.52 -6.02 15.43
N VAL A 565 11.87 -4.99 14.87
CA VAL A 565 12.12 -3.60 15.25
C VAL A 565 11.25 -3.31 16.45
N VAL A 566 11.89 -3.05 17.57
CA VAL A 566 11.20 -2.74 18.82
C VAL A 566 11.50 -1.30 19.21
N PRO A 567 10.48 -0.48 19.56
CA PRO A 567 10.74 0.79 20.17
C PRO A 567 11.60 0.54 21.41
N ALA A 568 12.79 1.14 21.46
CA ALA A 568 13.61 1.07 22.66
C ALA A 568 12.94 1.94 23.71
N PRO A 569 12.52 1.39 24.87
CA PRO A 569 12.01 2.22 25.96
C PRO A 569 13.12 3.17 26.37
N MET A 570 12.77 4.41 26.70
CA MET A 570 13.71 5.30 27.36
C MET A 570 14.22 4.61 28.62
N PRO A 571 15.53 4.52 28.85
CA PRO A 571 16.03 3.92 30.08
C PRO A 571 15.40 4.64 31.28
N GLU A 572 15.04 3.90 32.33
CA GLU A 572 14.50 4.51 33.58
C GLU A 572 15.43 5.56 34.18
N SER A 573 16.72 5.45 33.88
CA SER A 573 17.77 6.41 34.26
C SER A 573 17.97 7.58 33.30
N ALA A 574 17.26 7.58 32.14
CA ALA A 574 17.41 8.65 31.16
C ALA A 574 16.67 9.90 31.64
N VAL A 575 17.39 10.98 31.76
CA VAL A 575 16.85 12.29 32.07
C VAL A 575 16.43 12.93 30.75
N LEU A 576 15.15 13.28 30.62
CA LEU A 576 14.68 14.12 29.53
C LEU A 576 15.25 15.53 29.75
N ALA A 577 16.09 16.02 28.86
CA ALA A 577 16.67 17.34 28.95
C ALA A 577 15.97 18.29 27.99
N LEU A 578 15.24 19.25 28.54
CA LEU A 578 14.63 20.33 27.75
C LEU A 578 15.39 21.62 28.01
N THR A 579 15.53 22.40 26.95
CA THR A 579 16.11 23.74 27.03
C THR A 579 15.09 24.75 26.55
N ARG A 580 15.03 25.89 27.25
CA ARG A 580 14.21 27.00 26.81
C ARG A 580 14.70 27.46 25.43
N PRO A 581 13.85 27.56 24.41
CA PRO A 581 14.24 28.09 23.11
C PRO A 581 14.81 29.49 23.25
N ALA A 582 15.87 29.83 22.52
CA ALA A 582 16.34 31.20 22.40
C ALA A 582 15.17 32.05 21.87
N GLU A 583 14.87 33.19 22.51
CA GLU A 583 13.68 34.01 22.31
C GLU A 583 13.12 33.95 20.89
N SER A 584 12.06 33.19 20.73
CA SER A 584 11.22 33.36 19.54
C SER A 584 10.56 34.73 19.67
N PRO A 585 10.63 35.58 18.65
CA PRO A 585 9.95 36.87 18.72
C PRO A 585 8.48 36.59 19.03
N GLY A 586 8.07 36.90 20.25
CA GLY A 586 6.74 36.69 20.77
C GLY A 586 5.76 37.59 20.06
N GLY A 587 5.27 37.19 18.93
CA GLY A 587 4.25 37.90 18.21
C GLY A 587 3.82 37.13 16.95
N SER A 588 2.54 37.18 16.63
CA SER A 588 2.05 36.68 15.33
C SER A 588 2.66 37.55 14.22
N ARG A 589 3.41 36.92 13.33
CA ARG A 589 3.95 37.61 12.15
C ARG A 589 2.81 37.92 11.19
N MET A 590 2.45 39.20 11.09
CA MET A 590 1.52 39.69 10.08
C MET A 590 2.32 40.12 8.83
N ARG A 591 2.02 39.48 7.69
CA ARG A 591 2.51 39.95 6.39
C ARG A 591 1.41 40.76 5.73
N ILE A 592 1.73 41.99 5.36
CA ILE A 592 0.83 42.84 4.59
C ILE A 592 1.12 42.58 3.12
N LEU A 593 0.14 42.02 2.44
CA LEU A 593 0.25 41.66 1.03
C LEU A 593 -0.60 42.63 0.20
N THR A 594 -0.03 43.19 -0.84
CA THR A 594 -0.78 43.95 -1.83
C THR A 594 -1.29 43.02 -2.92
N PHE A 595 -2.56 43.28 -3.28
CA PHE A 595 -3.23 42.59 -4.35
C PHE A 595 -3.46 43.51 -5.52
N SER A 596 -3.20 43.12 -6.77
CA SER A 596 -3.75 43.80 -7.93
C SER A 596 -5.02 43.09 -8.35
N ASP A 597 -6.06 43.87 -8.53
CA ASP A 597 -7.30 43.44 -9.13
C ASP A 597 -7.28 43.79 -10.64
N THR A 598 -6.74 42.91 -11.45
CA THR A 598 -6.77 43.05 -12.90
C THR A 598 -7.71 41.99 -13.46
N ALA A 599 -8.83 42.40 -13.96
CA ALA A 599 -9.86 41.56 -14.62
C ALA A 599 -10.48 40.47 -13.71
N GLY A 600 -10.86 40.81 -12.45
CA GLY A 600 -11.53 39.90 -11.54
C GLY A 600 -10.64 38.83 -10.90
N ARG A 601 -9.31 38.99 -10.97
CA ARG A 601 -8.33 38.10 -10.36
C ARG A 601 -7.48 38.86 -9.36
N GLN A 602 -7.65 38.56 -8.08
CA GLN A 602 -6.74 39.06 -7.04
C GLN A 602 -5.40 38.31 -7.11
N ARG A 603 -4.32 38.97 -7.42
CA ARG A 603 -2.96 38.46 -7.32
C ARG A 603 -2.25 39.06 -6.13
N VAL A 604 -1.51 38.24 -5.40
CA VAL A 604 -0.50 38.75 -4.48
C VAL A 604 0.64 39.28 -5.33
N LEU A 605 0.82 40.60 -5.33
CA LEU A 605 1.88 41.26 -6.11
C LEU A 605 3.19 41.41 -5.33
N ALA A 606 3.12 41.79 -4.09
CA ALA A 606 4.29 41.97 -3.26
C ALA A 606 3.89 42.04 -1.77
N GLN A 607 4.85 41.71 -0.93
CA GLN A 607 4.79 42.04 0.49
C GLN A 607 5.12 43.55 0.62
N VAL A 608 4.25 44.29 1.26
CA VAL A 608 4.49 45.73 1.53
C VAL A 608 5.16 45.86 2.90
N GLY A 609 6.41 46.27 2.87
CA GLY A 609 7.21 46.46 4.08
C GLY A 609 7.69 45.18 4.71
N ASP A 610 8.41 45.29 5.81
CA ASP A 610 8.88 44.22 6.62
C ASP A 610 7.72 43.51 7.34
N THR A 611 7.92 42.27 7.71
CA THR A 611 6.97 41.51 8.54
C THR A 611 6.74 42.27 9.85
N VAL A 612 5.51 42.72 10.04
CA VAL A 612 5.15 43.46 11.27
C VAL A 612 4.86 42.42 12.37
N LEU A 613 5.58 42.50 13.46
CA LEU A 613 5.23 41.76 14.70
C LEU A 613 4.04 42.46 15.33
N ILE A 614 2.91 41.80 15.43
CA ILE A 614 1.82 42.25 16.26
C ILE A 614 2.17 41.81 17.67
N ASP A 615 2.19 42.76 18.62
CA ASP A 615 2.20 42.43 20.05
C ASP A 615 0.92 41.72 20.41
N ALA A 616 0.87 40.46 20.09
CA ALA A 616 -0.16 39.56 20.60
C ALA A 616 0.14 39.40 22.11
N VAL A 617 -0.89 39.50 22.92
CA VAL A 617 -0.78 39.08 24.32
C VAL A 617 -0.25 37.65 24.29
N PRO A 618 0.94 37.42 24.85
CA PRO A 618 1.56 36.09 24.74
C PRO A 618 0.61 35.09 25.44
N VAL A 619 0.19 34.08 24.68
CA VAL A 619 -0.57 32.98 25.26
C VAL A 619 0.43 32.19 26.12
N ILE A 620 0.22 32.17 27.41
CA ILE A 620 1.03 31.46 28.40
C ILE A 620 0.25 30.24 28.88
N ARG A 621 0.95 29.12 28.94
CA ARG A 621 0.41 27.84 29.40
C ARG A 621 1.01 27.45 30.75
N SER A 622 0.23 26.74 31.55
CA SER A 622 0.79 26.16 32.77
C SER A 622 1.82 25.08 32.40
N GLN A 623 2.87 24.94 33.23
CA GLN A 623 3.87 23.87 33.06
C GLN A 623 3.20 22.50 33.10
N TYR A 624 2.13 22.36 33.87
CA TYR A 624 1.37 21.12 33.99
C TYR A 624 0.66 20.78 32.66
N ASP A 625 -0.01 21.72 32.04
CA ASP A 625 -0.70 21.50 30.75
C ASP A 625 0.30 21.12 29.64
N VAL A 626 1.44 21.82 29.59
CA VAL A 626 2.53 21.51 28.66
C VAL A 626 3.08 20.11 28.89
N ALA A 627 3.32 19.73 30.15
CA ALA A 627 3.83 18.41 30.49
C ALA A 627 2.81 17.30 30.14
N CYS A 628 1.54 17.53 30.40
CA CYS A 628 0.47 16.59 30.04
C CYS A 628 0.36 16.41 28.50
N ASP A 629 0.38 17.49 27.75
CA ASP A 629 0.27 17.44 26.29
C ASP A 629 1.47 16.73 25.65
N LEU A 630 2.69 17.06 26.08
CA LEU A 630 3.89 16.40 25.58
C LEU A 630 3.95 14.93 26.01
N ALA A 631 3.62 14.62 27.27
CA ALA A 631 3.60 13.25 27.78
C ALA A 631 2.56 12.38 27.06
N ALA A 632 1.36 12.90 26.82
CA ALA A 632 0.31 12.20 26.09
C ALA A 632 0.71 11.97 24.62
N THR A 633 1.31 12.97 23.97
CA THR A 633 1.73 12.89 22.56
C THR A 633 2.83 11.86 22.36
N TYR A 634 3.85 11.84 23.23
CA TYR A 634 5.03 10.98 23.09
C TYR A 634 4.98 9.72 23.97
N ARG A 635 3.86 9.48 24.66
CA ARG A 635 3.65 8.33 25.56
C ARG A 635 4.72 8.20 26.63
N LEU A 636 5.06 9.32 27.24
CA LEU A 636 6.04 9.43 28.32
C LEU A 636 5.37 9.50 29.70
N ASN A 637 6.17 9.28 30.73
CA ASN A 637 5.74 9.55 32.09
C ASN A 637 5.52 11.07 32.30
N PRO A 638 4.31 11.54 32.66
CA PRO A 638 4.02 12.96 32.80
C PRO A 638 4.90 13.66 33.88
N PHE A 639 5.31 12.94 34.89
CA PHE A 639 6.19 13.49 35.92
C PHE A 639 7.60 13.74 35.40
N LEU A 640 8.13 12.84 34.55
CA LEU A 640 9.42 13.04 33.88
C LEU A 640 9.41 14.29 32.99
N VAL A 641 8.33 14.45 32.20
CA VAL A 641 8.20 15.62 31.32
C VAL A 641 8.02 16.91 32.13
N ARG A 642 7.22 16.86 33.17
CA ARG A 642 7.04 17.99 34.11
C ARG A 642 8.37 18.44 34.69
N ASP A 643 9.15 17.50 35.18
CA ASP A 643 10.44 17.80 35.83
C ASP A 643 11.43 18.43 34.83
N ALA A 644 11.40 17.93 33.57
CA ALA A 644 12.19 18.51 32.48
C ALA A 644 11.73 19.93 32.08
N VAL A 645 10.42 20.17 32.02
CA VAL A 645 9.84 21.49 31.77
C VAL A 645 10.18 22.45 32.93
N GLN A 646 10.04 22.00 34.17
CA GLN A 646 10.37 22.77 35.33
C GLN A 646 11.88 23.12 35.40
N ALA A 647 12.74 22.18 35.02
CA ALA A 647 14.18 22.45 34.92
C ALA A 647 14.51 23.52 33.85
N ALA A 648 13.78 23.56 32.74
CA ALA A 648 13.98 24.51 31.65
C ALA A 648 13.43 25.92 31.92
N TYR A 649 12.28 26.02 32.65
CA TYR A 649 11.55 27.29 32.84
C TYR A 649 11.59 27.80 34.28
N GLY A 650 12.06 27.00 35.24
CA GLY A 650 12.05 27.40 36.67
C GLY A 650 10.62 27.67 37.17
N PRO A 651 10.35 28.85 37.77
CA PRO A 651 9.00 29.21 38.23
C PRO A 651 8.12 29.80 37.09
N ASP A 652 8.69 30.05 35.90
CA ASP A 652 7.99 30.74 34.82
C ASP A 652 6.96 29.85 34.15
N ALA A 653 5.87 30.44 33.67
CA ALA A 653 4.93 29.77 32.78
C ALA A 653 5.53 29.61 31.37
N VAL A 654 5.08 28.62 30.62
CA VAL A 654 5.63 28.32 29.29
C VAL A 654 4.88 29.14 28.23
N PRO A 655 5.58 29.92 27.39
CA PRO A 655 4.96 30.54 26.22
C PRO A 655 4.44 29.47 25.26
N ASP A 656 3.22 29.63 24.74
CA ASP A 656 2.67 28.69 23.76
C ASP A 656 3.52 28.60 22.46
N ALA A 657 4.24 29.69 22.16
CA ALA A 657 5.19 29.74 21.04
C ALA A 657 6.36 28.76 21.19
N ASP A 658 6.71 28.35 22.41
CA ASP A 658 7.82 27.43 22.69
C ASP A 658 7.44 25.96 22.49
N MET A 659 6.13 25.66 22.41
CA MET A 659 5.63 24.28 22.28
C MET A 659 6.23 23.54 21.09
N THR A 660 6.40 24.21 19.96
CA THR A 660 7.00 23.61 18.75
C THR A 660 8.44 23.14 18.98
N ALA A 661 9.25 23.98 19.62
CA ALA A 661 10.65 23.67 19.90
C ALA A 661 10.78 22.59 20.98
N LEU A 662 9.93 22.65 22.01
CA LEU A 662 9.90 21.63 23.06
C LEU A 662 9.46 20.27 22.53
N ALA A 663 8.43 20.23 21.66
CA ALA A 663 8.00 19.01 21.03
C ALA A 663 9.11 18.38 20.17
N ALA A 664 9.84 19.18 19.40
CA ALA A 664 10.99 18.71 18.60
C ALA A 664 12.12 18.14 19.49
N GLN A 665 12.42 18.80 20.63
CA GLN A 665 13.43 18.30 21.58
C GLN A 665 13.02 16.98 22.23
N VAL A 666 11.74 16.83 22.60
CA VAL A 666 11.22 15.56 23.13
C VAL A 666 11.32 14.46 22.07
N GLU A 667 10.89 14.76 20.85
CA GLU A 667 10.89 13.80 19.77
C GLU A 667 12.31 13.31 19.43
N GLN A 668 13.27 14.18 19.37
CA GLN A 668 14.69 13.84 19.12
C GLN A 668 15.26 12.90 20.18
N GLN A 669 14.85 13.07 21.46
CA GLN A 669 15.37 12.26 22.56
C GLN A 669 14.62 10.93 22.73
N THR A 670 13.36 10.84 22.33
CA THR A 670 12.50 9.67 22.55
C THR A 670 12.46 8.70 21.37
N ARG A 671 12.88 9.15 20.17
CA ARG A 671 12.94 8.31 18.96
C ARG A 671 14.11 7.33 19.03
N ARG A 672 13.87 6.15 19.59
CA ARG A 672 14.87 5.07 19.58
C ARG A 672 14.21 3.76 19.19
N TYR A 673 14.82 3.08 18.22
CA TYR A 673 14.44 1.74 17.81
C TYR A 673 15.66 0.84 17.86
N THR A 674 15.47 -0.38 18.34
CA THR A 674 16.48 -1.43 18.29
C THR A 674 16.00 -2.55 17.37
N VAL A 675 16.92 -3.05 16.54
CA VAL A 675 16.67 -4.26 15.74
C VAL A 675 17.21 -5.44 16.53
N THR A 676 16.34 -6.35 16.93
CA THR A 676 16.72 -7.62 17.54
C THR A 676 16.63 -8.73 16.52
N GLU A 677 17.66 -9.60 16.45
CA GLU A 677 17.67 -10.80 15.63
C GLU A 677 17.59 -12.02 16.57
N GLU A 678 16.54 -12.81 16.39
CA GLU A 678 16.34 -14.03 17.16
C GLU A 678 16.27 -15.23 16.24
N ARG A 679 16.91 -16.33 16.64
CA ARG A 679 16.77 -17.62 15.96
C ARG A 679 15.62 -18.36 16.61
N ILE A 680 14.51 -18.46 15.91
CA ILE A 680 13.30 -19.11 16.42
C ILE A 680 12.76 -20.12 15.42
N ASP A 681 12.10 -21.14 15.92
CA ASP A 681 11.34 -22.07 15.10
C ASP A 681 10.01 -21.42 14.75
N VAL A 682 9.74 -21.27 13.47
CA VAL A 682 8.54 -20.64 12.93
C VAL A 682 7.74 -21.68 12.15
N ALA A 683 6.47 -21.78 12.45
CA ALA A 683 5.52 -22.58 11.69
C ALA A 683 4.99 -21.76 10.50
N LEU A 684 5.35 -22.16 9.29
CA LEU A 684 4.93 -21.49 8.05
C LEU A 684 3.76 -22.26 7.44
N ALA A 685 2.61 -21.63 7.34
CA ALA A 685 1.46 -22.20 6.65
C ALA A 685 1.74 -22.24 5.14
N MET A 686 1.81 -23.45 4.58
CA MET A 686 1.93 -23.65 3.13
C MET A 686 0.68 -23.14 2.41
N VAL A 687 -0.49 -23.27 3.05
CA VAL A 687 -1.78 -22.77 2.59
C VAL A 687 -2.55 -22.23 3.78
N LYS A 688 -3.17 -21.07 3.59
CA LYS A 688 -4.11 -20.44 4.53
C LYS A 688 -5.52 -20.46 3.92
N PRO A 689 -6.43 -21.35 4.33
CA PRO A 689 -7.79 -21.37 3.79
C PRO A 689 -8.55 -20.05 3.99
N SER A 690 -8.22 -19.28 5.02
CA SER A 690 -8.81 -17.96 5.28
C SER A 690 -8.55 -16.91 4.18
N GLY A 691 -7.54 -17.12 3.34
CA GLY A 691 -7.24 -16.26 2.19
C GLY A 691 -8.05 -16.58 0.93
N PHE A 692 -8.97 -17.56 0.98
CA PHE A 692 -9.78 -18.01 -0.12
C PHE A 692 -11.27 -17.72 0.15
N ALA A 693 -12.06 -17.54 -0.91
CA ALA A 693 -13.50 -17.45 -0.79
C ALA A 693 -14.08 -18.81 -0.40
N GLN A 694 -14.90 -18.85 0.64
CA GLN A 694 -15.60 -20.07 1.07
C GLN A 694 -16.91 -20.19 0.32
N GLU A 695 -17.12 -21.32 -0.36
CA GLU A 695 -18.35 -21.66 -1.07
C GLU A 695 -18.87 -23.02 -0.56
N HIS A 696 -20.13 -23.33 -0.86
CA HIS A 696 -20.74 -24.63 -0.58
C HIS A 696 -21.23 -25.25 -1.88
N ARG A 697 -20.86 -26.50 -2.12
CA ARG A 697 -21.40 -27.29 -3.21
C ARG A 697 -22.86 -27.68 -2.93
N PRO A 698 -23.62 -28.10 -3.94
CA PRO A 698 -25.02 -28.54 -3.77
C PRO A 698 -25.18 -29.71 -2.77
N ASP A 699 -24.13 -30.51 -2.57
CA ASP A 699 -24.09 -31.62 -1.61
C ASP A 699 -23.76 -31.18 -0.18
N GLY A 700 -23.59 -29.86 0.07
CA GLY A 700 -23.25 -29.29 1.36
C GLY A 700 -21.74 -29.28 1.64
N THR A 701 -20.91 -29.80 0.75
CA THR A 701 -19.42 -29.80 0.92
C THR A 701 -18.88 -28.39 0.86
N ARG A 702 -18.05 -28.02 1.86
CA ARG A 702 -17.35 -26.74 1.91
C ARG A 702 -16.14 -26.76 0.98
N VAL A 703 -16.01 -25.78 0.10
CA VAL A 703 -14.88 -25.60 -0.80
C VAL A 703 -14.30 -24.20 -0.65
N TYR A 704 -13.00 -24.09 -0.85
CA TYR A 704 -12.26 -22.82 -0.78
C TYR A 704 -11.73 -22.49 -2.18
N THR A 705 -12.08 -21.32 -2.67
CA THR A 705 -11.82 -20.93 -4.08
C THR A 705 -11.13 -19.59 -4.19
N ALA A 706 -10.39 -19.40 -5.28
CA ALA A 706 -9.85 -18.13 -5.72
C ALA A 706 -9.96 -18.05 -7.23
N GLN A 707 -9.92 -16.82 -7.77
CA GLN A 707 -9.84 -16.64 -9.22
C GLN A 707 -8.42 -16.26 -9.62
N ILE A 708 -7.90 -16.93 -10.63
CA ILE A 708 -6.65 -16.57 -11.29
C ILE A 708 -6.94 -16.06 -12.70
N ALA A 709 -6.37 -14.92 -13.06
CA ALA A 709 -6.45 -14.34 -14.39
C ALA A 709 -5.12 -14.53 -15.11
N TYR A 710 -5.14 -15.15 -16.27
CA TYR A 710 -3.93 -15.46 -17.05
C TYR A 710 -4.10 -15.06 -18.53
N PRO A 711 -3.01 -14.70 -19.22
CA PRO A 711 -3.01 -14.52 -20.67
C PRO A 711 -3.30 -15.84 -21.40
N VAL A 712 -4.02 -15.79 -22.53
CA VAL A 712 -4.45 -16.98 -23.28
C VAL A 712 -3.29 -17.89 -23.68
N ASP A 713 -2.13 -17.33 -24.00
CA ASP A 713 -0.91 -18.06 -24.37
C ASP A 713 -0.32 -18.88 -23.21
N ARG A 714 -0.67 -18.55 -21.95
CA ARG A 714 -0.26 -19.32 -20.75
C ARG A 714 -1.25 -20.38 -20.32
N GLU A 715 -2.38 -20.56 -21.00
CA GLU A 715 -3.39 -21.58 -20.66
C GLU A 715 -2.80 -23.00 -20.61
N ARG A 716 -1.82 -23.31 -21.46
CA ARG A 716 -1.10 -24.60 -21.48
C ARG A 716 -0.27 -24.88 -20.22
N LEU A 717 0.07 -23.84 -19.45
CA LEU A 717 0.83 -23.95 -18.18
C LEU A 717 -0.09 -24.17 -16.97
N LEU A 718 -1.41 -24.14 -17.16
CA LEU A 718 -2.38 -24.50 -16.15
C LEU A 718 -2.66 -26.00 -16.20
N ILE A 719 -2.21 -26.71 -15.21
CA ILE A 719 -2.33 -28.17 -15.14
C ILE A 719 -3.44 -28.53 -14.13
N PRO A 720 -4.62 -28.94 -14.60
CA PRO A 720 -5.67 -29.41 -13.70
C PRO A 720 -5.37 -30.81 -13.16
N TRP A 721 -5.81 -31.09 -11.94
CA TRP A 721 -5.62 -32.39 -11.29
C TRP A 721 -6.13 -33.58 -12.11
N GLU A 722 -7.26 -33.41 -12.79
CA GLU A 722 -7.87 -34.43 -13.63
C GLU A 722 -6.93 -34.95 -14.72
N SER A 723 -6.03 -34.09 -15.23
CA SER A 723 -5.08 -34.43 -16.27
C SER A 723 -3.99 -35.39 -15.82
N ARG A 724 -3.73 -35.52 -14.52
CA ARG A 724 -2.67 -36.38 -13.93
C ARG A 724 -3.24 -37.47 -13.02
N ARG A 725 -4.55 -37.57 -12.87
CA ARG A 725 -5.21 -38.50 -11.94
C ARG A 725 -4.82 -39.97 -12.15
N ARG A 726 -4.63 -40.41 -13.40
CA ARG A 726 -4.28 -41.82 -13.69
C ARG A 726 -2.84 -42.18 -13.29
N GLU A 727 -1.93 -41.24 -13.41
CA GLU A 727 -0.52 -41.41 -13.14
C GLU A 727 -0.17 -41.07 -11.66
N ASN A 728 -1.14 -40.65 -10.88
CA ASN A 728 -0.98 -40.19 -9.51
C ASN A 728 -1.99 -40.87 -8.55
N PRO A 729 -1.90 -42.21 -8.34
CA PRO A 729 -2.82 -42.91 -7.49
C PRO A 729 -2.73 -42.53 -5.99
N HIS A 730 -1.59 -41.95 -5.55
CA HIS A 730 -1.37 -41.54 -4.16
C HIS A 730 -1.70 -40.05 -3.92
N ASP A 731 -2.25 -39.38 -4.95
CA ASP A 731 -2.72 -37.99 -4.87
C ASP A 731 -1.66 -36.98 -4.40
N PHE A 732 -0.41 -37.17 -4.84
CA PHE A 732 0.67 -36.22 -4.56
C PHE A 732 0.49 -34.91 -5.34
N GLY A 733 1.01 -33.81 -4.79
CA GLY A 733 1.14 -32.53 -5.44
C GLY A 733 -0.11 -31.66 -5.31
N PHE A 734 -1.15 -31.92 -6.00
CA PHE A 734 -2.32 -31.07 -6.20
C PHE A 734 -3.05 -30.66 -4.91
N PHE A 735 -2.42 -29.87 -4.06
CA PHE A 735 -3.08 -29.30 -2.88
C PHE A 735 -4.08 -28.20 -3.28
N TYR A 736 -3.94 -27.64 -4.48
CA TYR A 736 -4.96 -26.88 -5.19
C TYR A 736 -4.99 -27.26 -6.67
N THR A 737 -6.04 -26.87 -7.38
CA THR A 737 -6.20 -27.15 -8.81
C THR A 737 -6.89 -25.97 -9.52
N PRO A 738 -6.47 -25.58 -10.75
CA PRO A 738 -5.29 -26.04 -11.47
C PRO A 738 -3.98 -25.47 -10.87
N LEU A 739 -2.86 -26.21 -11.02
CA LEU A 739 -1.53 -25.68 -10.75
C LEU A 739 -1.14 -24.74 -11.90
N GLY A 740 -0.72 -23.50 -11.60
CA GLY A 740 -0.29 -22.53 -12.59
C GLY A 740 1.23 -22.40 -12.61
N PHE A 741 1.89 -23.13 -13.50
CA PHE A 741 3.33 -23.07 -13.68
C PHE A 741 3.76 -21.83 -14.47
N ASP A 742 5.00 -21.41 -14.26
CA ASP A 742 5.59 -20.30 -14.98
C ASP A 742 6.33 -20.74 -16.25
N SER A 743 6.75 -22.02 -16.31
CA SER A 743 7.57 -22.55 -17.40
C SER A 743 7.38 -24.05 -17.64
N ASP A 744 7.74 -24.50 -18.87
CA ASP A 744 7.74 -25.93 -19.22
C ASP A 744 8.73 -26.79 -18.42
N PRO A 745 9.95 -26.31 -18.05
CA PRO A 745 10.82 -27.04 -17.14
C PRO A 745 10.22 -27.36 -15.78
N GLU A 746 9.42 -26.44 -15.19
CA GLU A 746 8.72 -26.69 -13.94
C GLU A 746 7.68 -27.83 -14.08
N ILE A 747 6.91 -27.82 -15.17
CA ILE A 747 5.98 -28.92 -15.47
C ILE A 747 6.75 -30.24 -15.64
N SER A 748 7.85 -30.23 -16.40
CA SER A 748 8.68 -31.43 -16.61
C SER A 748 9.24 -31.97 -15.29
N PHE A 749 9.73 -31.12 -14.41
CA PHE A 749 10.22 -31.50 -13.09
C PHE A 749 9.10 -32.12 -12.25
N PHE A 750 7.94 -31.43 -12.19
CA PHE A 750 6.78 -31.91 -11.45
C PHE A 750 6.33 -33.29 -11.95
N ASP A 751 6.19 -33.49 -13.25
CA ASP A 751 5.75 -34.77 -13.84
C ASP A 751 6.75 -35.90 -13.59
N GLN A 752 8.08 -35.60 -13.61
CA GLN A 752 9.09 -36.59 -13.27
C GLN A 752 9.03 -36.97 -11.79
N LEU A 753 9.00 -35.96 -10.92
CA LEU A 753 8.95 -36.21 -9.48
C LEU A 753 7.66 -36.95 -9.09
N LEU A 754 6.53 -36.60 -9.70
CA LEU A 754 5.25 -37.29 -9.49
C LEU A 754 5.33 -38.77 -9.83
N ARG A 755 6.00 -39.15 -10.92
CA ARG A 755 6.22 -40.57 -11.32
C ARG A 755 7.08 -41.30 -10.30
N GLU A 756 8.22 -40.71 -9.94
CA GLU A 756 9.17 -41.31 -8.95
C GLU A 756 8.49 -41.53 -7.60
N LEU A 757 7.76 -40.55 -7.09
CA LEU A 757 7.09 -40.68 -5.80
C LEU A 757 5.92 -41.69 -5.83
N ASN A 758 5.22 -41.83 -6.94
CA ASN A 758 4.18 -42.87 -7.06
C ASN A 758 4.73 -44.27 -7.20
N LEU A 759 6.02 -44.42 -7.59
CA LEU A 759 6.74 -45.72 -7.55
C LEU A 759 7.18 -46.07 -6.11
N HIS A 760 7.51 -45.05 -5.31
CA HIS A 760 8.05 -45.24 -3.94
C HIS A 760 7.29 -44.35 -2.91
N PRO A 761 5.99 -44.62 -2.64
CA PRO A 761 5.14 -43.70 -1.90
C PRO A 761 5.29 -43.74 -0.37
N THR A 762 6.16 -44.57 0.19
CA THR A 762 6.15 -44.90 1.62
C THR A 762 6.68 -43.79 2.52
N GLU A 763 7.70 -43.05 2.09
CA GLU A 763 8.43 -42.10 2.90
C GLU A 763 8.01 -40.65 2.71
N VAL A 764 7.41 -40.31 1.58
CA VAL A 764 7.01 -38.96 1.21
C VAL A 764 5.62 -38.60 1.74
N GLU A 765 5.48 -37.44 2.33
CA GLU A 765 4.18 -36.86 2.71
C GLU A 765 3.51 -36.25 1.48
N ASP A 766 4.14 -35.25 0.84
CA ASP A 766 3.62 -34.60 -0.36
C ASP A 766 4.67 -33.75 -1.09
N ILE A 767 4.31 -33.33 -2.31
CA ILE A 767 4.99 -32.29 -3.08
C ILE A 767 4.13 -31.04 -3.09
N TYR A 768 4.74 -29.89 -2.89
CA TYR A 768 4.06 -28.59 -2.96
C TYR A 768 4.70 -27.75 -4.06
N PHE A 769 3.93 -27.41 -5.08
CA PHE A 769 4.31 -26.36 -6.02
C PHE A 769 3.96 -25.01 -5.40
N THR A 770 4.96 -24.34 -4.88
CA THR A 770 4.82 -23.10 -4.12
C THR A 770 4.98 -21.86 -5.00
N GLY A 771 5.62 -21.98 -6.17
CA GLY A 771 5.82 -20.89 -7.12
C GLY A 771 4.52 -20.22 -7.59
N GLY A 772 3.43 -20.99 -7.72
CA GLY A 772 2.13 -20.48 -8.12
C GLY A 772 1.25 -19.91 -7.00
N LEU A 773 1.67 -20.03 -5.72
CA LEU A 773 0.91 -19.54 -4.57
C LEU A 773 1.77 -18.57 -3.75
N THR A 774 1.89 -17.34 -4.23
CA THR A 774 2.80 -16.33 -3.67
C THR A 774 2.08 -15.23 -2.87
N ASP A 775 0.75 -15.27 -2.75
CA ASP A 775 -0.06 -14.30 -2.02
C ASP A 775 0.07 -14.50 -0.50
N PRO A 776 0.57 -13.52 0.28
CA PRO A 776 0.69 -13.63 1.74
C PRO A 776 -0.62 -13.83 2.49
N ALA A 777 -1.76 -13.49 1.88
CA ALA A 777 -3.06 -13.85 2.44
C ALA A 777 -3.34 -15.36 2.37
N LYS A 778 -2.69 -16.07 1.43
CA LYS A 778 -2.91 -17.48 1.11
C LYS A 778 -1.79 -18.42 1.57
N THR A 779 -0.59 -17.88 1.85
CA THR A 779 0.57 -18.66 2.32
C THR A 779 1.46 -17.83 3.23
N ASP A 780 2.21 -18.49 4.13
CA ASP A 780 3.29 -17.86 4.92
C ASP A 780 4.68 -18.27 4.44
N PHE A 781 4.75 -19.08 3.39
CA PHE A 781 6.00 -19.65 2.91
C PHE A 781 6.77 -18.67 2.04
N PHE A 782 7.67 -17.91 2.65
CA PHE A 782 8.59 -16.98 2.00
C PHE A 782 9.99 -17.11 2.57
N VAL A 783 10.97 -16.98 1.69
CA VAL A 783 12.39 -16.88 2.04
C VAL A 783 12.84 -15.42 1.93
N GLU A 784 13.46 -14.89 2.98
CA GLU A 784 14.01 -13.54 3.00
C GLU A 784 15.49 -13.59 2.64
N TYR A 785 15.92 -12.73 1.71
CA TYR A 785 17.31 -12.62 1.30
C TYR A 785 17.75 -11.16 1.20
N LYS A 786 19.06 -10.92 1.28
CA LYS A 786 19.64 -9.61 0.98
C LYS A 786 20.15 -9.60 -0.46
N ASP A 787 19.74 -8.60 -1.23
CA ASP A 787 20.32 -8.34 -2.53
C ASP A 787 21.73 -7.71 -2.42
N GLU A 788 22.37 -7.42 -3.54
CA GLU A 788 23.71 -6.82 -3.60
C GLU A 788 23.81 -5.44 -2.93
N ALA A 789 22.71 -4.70 -2.91
CA ALA A 789 22.62 -3.40 -2.25
C ALA A 789 22.34 -3.52 -0.74
N GLY A 790 22.34 -4.73 -0.18
CA GLY A 790 22.02 -4.98 1.22
C GLY A 790 20.55 -4.89 1.59
N LYS A 791 19.65 -4.83 0.59
CA LYS A 791 18.20 -4.69 0.77
C LYS A 791 17.56 -6.04 1.05
N TRP A 792 16.59 -6.07 1.96
CA TRP A 792 15.80 -7.25 2.25
C TRP A 792 14.72 -7.47 1.19
N ARG A 793 14.66 -8.69 0.69
CA ARG A 793 13.74 -9.15 -0.34
C ARG A 793 13.08 -10.44 0.12
N LYS A 794 11.91 -10.73 -0.45
CA LYS A 794 11.21 -12.01 -0.27
C LYS A 794 11.05 -12.71 -1.59
N TYR A 795 11.10 -14.02 -1.57
CA TYR A 795 10.70 -14.84 -2.71
C TYR A 795 10.14 -16.19 -2.23
N THR A 796 9.40 -16.83 -3.10
CA THR A 796 8.87 -18.18 -2.87
C THR A 796 9.60 -19.13 -3.80
N PRO A 797 10.31 -20.16 -3.29
CA PRO A 797 10.90 -21.20 -4.11
C PRO A 797 9.85 -21.96 -4.92
N ASP A 798 10.26 -22.63 -6.00
CA ASP A 798 9.30 -23.26 -6.91
C ASP A 798 8.64 -24.49 -6.29
N PHE A 799 9.41 -25.37 -5.63
CA PHE A 799 8.91 -26.63 -5.08
C PHE A 799 9.41 -26.93 -3.66
N VAL A 800 8.54 -27.60 -2.91
CA VAL A 800 8.86 -28.20 -1.60
C VAL A 800 8.44 -29.65 -1.61
N VAL A 801 9.39 -30.58 -1.40
CA VAL A 801 9.12 -32.00 -1.18
C VAL A 801 9.24 -32.26 0.31
N ARG A 802 8.20 -32.79 0.92
CA ARG A 802 8.16 -33.05 2.36
C ARG A 802 8.01 -34.54 2.65
N LYS A 803 8.82 -35.03 3.55
CA LYS A 803 8.72 -36.39 4.08
C LYS A 803 7.71 -36.50 5.21
N LYS A 804 7.24 -37.70 5.43
CA LYS A 804 6.46 -38.06 6.62
C LYS A 804 7.33 -37.88 7.87
N PRO A 805 6.79 -37.34 8.96
CA PRO A 805 7.53 -37.26 10.20
C PRO A 805 7.82 -38.65 10.75
N PRO A 806 8.93 -38.83 11.47
CA PRO A 806 9.20 -40.09 12.15
C PRO A 806 8.06 -40.49 13.10
N PRO A 807 7.83 -41.77 13.36
CA PRO A 807 6.76 -42.24 14.24
C PRO A 807 6.79 -41.55 15.62
N GLY A 808 5.67 -40.94 16.02
CA GLY A 808 5.54 -40.23 17.30
C GLY A 808 5.84 -38.73 17.23
N TRP A 809 6.30 -38.19 16.11
CA TRP A 809 6.56 -36.78 15.93
C TRP A 809 5.33 -36.04 15.36
N PRO A 810 5.18 -34.75 15.67
CA PRO A 810 4.05 -33.96 15.14
C PRO A 810 4.03 -33.91 13.62
N PRO A 811 2.85 -33.81 12.98
CA PRO A 811 2.75 -33.55 11.56
C PRO A 811 3.50 -32.26 11.15
N GLY A 812 4.15 -32.29 9.99
CA GLY A 812 4.92 -31.14 9.46
C GLY A 812 6.37 -31.04 9.97
N THR A 813 6.82 -31.97 10.81
CA THR A 813 8.21 -32.02 11.30
C THR A 813 9.13 -32.95 10.50
N GLY A 814 8.62 -33.57 9.44
CA GLY A 814 9.43 -34.37 8.51
C GLY A 814 10.48 -33.55 7.75
N ALA A 815 11.48 -34.22 7.21
CA ALA A 815 12.51 -33.58 6.42
C ALA A 815 11.94 -32.94 5.13
N VAL A 816 12.59 -31.88 4.69
CA VAL A 816 12.14 -31.03 3.61
C VAL A 816 13.22 -30.85 2.56
N TYR A 817 12.84 -30.97 1.29
CA TYR A 817 13.69 -30.63 0.16
C TYR A 817 13.08 -29.47 -0.61
N ILE A 818 13.81 -28.37 -0.71
CA ILE A 818 13.40 -27.18 -1.47
C ILE A 818 14.11 -27.19 -2.82
N VAL A 819 13.37 -27.04 -3.90
CA VAL A 819 13.92 -27.04 -5.26
C VAL A 819 13.54 -25.76 -5.98
N GLU A 820 14.52 -25.19 -6.65
CA GLU A 820 14.39 -24.04 -7.53
C GLU A 820 14.80 -24.43 -8.95
N ILE A 821 14.05 -24.01 -9.98
CA ILE A 821 14.34 -24.33 -11.37
C ILE A 821 14.62 -23.05 -12.13
N LYS A 822 15.77 -22.98 -12.79
CA LYS A 822 16.21 -21.79 -13.54
C LYS A 822 16.74 -22.13 -14.91
N ASP A 823 16.65 -21.16 -15.82
CA ASP A 823 17.34 -21.23 -17.12
C ASP A 823 18.87 -21.25 -16.87
N HIS A 824 19.60 -22.08 -17.66
CA HIS A 824 21.05 -22.21 -17.52
C HIS A 824 21.82 -20.89 -17.67
N ARG A 825 21.26 -19.91 -18.41
CA ARG A 825 21.83 -18.56 -18.57
C ARG A 825 21.87 -17.77 -17.26
N MET A 826 21.04 -18.17 -16.30
CA MET A 826 20.99 -17.53 -14.97
C MET A 826 22.03 -18.10 -14.00
N ARG A 827 22.86 -19.10 -14.39
CA ARG A 827 23.79 -19.79 -13.47
C ARG A 827 24.74 -18.84 -12.73
N ASP A 828 25.27 -17.84 -13.41
CA ASP A 828 26.19 -16.86 -12.85
C ASP A 828 25.47 -15.55 -12.42
N HIS A 829 24.15 -15.52 -12.46
CA HIS A 829 23.39 -14.35 -12.08
C HIS A 829 23.50 -14.09 -10.56
N ARG A 830 23.76 -12.85 -10.19
CA ARG A 830 24.11 -12.48 -8.79
C ARG A 830 22.94 -12.66 -7.79
N ILE A 831 21.70 -12.66 -8.26
CA ILE A 831 20.51 -12.85 -7.43
C ILE A 831 19.97 -14.28 -7.57
N ASP A 832 19.75 -14.74 -8.81
CA ASP A 832 19.08 -16.01 -9.13
C ASP A 832 20.06 -17.14 -9.49
N GLY A 833 21.38 -16.91 -9.44
CA GLY A 833 22.39 -17.88 -9.82
C GLY A 833 22.76 -18.84 -8.71
N GLU A 834 23.65 -19.76 -9.01
CA GLU A 834 24.11 -20.83 -8.11
C GLU A 834 24.75 -20.29 -6.82
N ARG A 835 25.40 -19.13 -6.90
CA ARG A 835 25.96 -18.37 -5.76
C ARG A 835 25.22 -17.07 -5.53
N GLY A 836 24.02 -16.94 -6.06
CA GLY A 836 23.21 -15.74 -5.93
C GLY A 836 22.61 -15.58 -4.53
N ALA A 837 22.10 -14.39 -4.27
CA ALA A 837 21.58 -14.01 -2.95
C ALA A 837 20.44 -14.92 -2.47
N LYS A 838 19.57 -15.38 -3.39
CA LYS A 838 18.48 -16.34 -3.07
C LYS A 838 19.02 -17.70 -2.65
N ALA A 839 19.96 -18.24 -3.43
CA ALA A 839 20.59 -19.52 -3.12
C ALA A 839 21.35 -19.47 -1.79
N MET A 840 22.03 -18.34 -1.50
CA MET A 840 22.72 -18.16 -0.21
C MET A 840 21.74 -18.10 0.97
N ALA A 841 20.58 -17.46 0.80
CA ALA A 841 19.56 -17.40 1.84
C ALA A 841 18.97 -18.78 2.15
N LEU A 842 18.74 -19.60 1.13
CA LEU A 842 18.28 -20.99 1.33
C LEU A 842 19.35 -21.89 1.91
N ARG A 843 20.63 -21.73 1.55
CA ARG A 843 21.74 -22.41 2.23
C ARG A 843 21.84 -22.00 3.70
N GLN A 844 21.59 -20.73 4.03
CA GLN A 844 21.49 -20.32 5.42
C GLN A 844 20.34 -21.02 6.16
N TRP A 845 19.19 -21.23 5.48
CA TRP A 845 18.12 -22.04 6.06
C TRP A 845 18.54 -23.51 6.25
N GLU A 846 19.26 -24.08 5.29
CA GLU A 846 19.85 -25.43 5.38
C GLU A 846 20.82 -25.53 6.57
N ASP A 847 21.72 -24.56 6.75
CA ASP A 847 22.65 -24.49 7.87
C ASP A 847 21.95 -24.34 9.25
N LEU A 848 20.83 -23.61 9.29
CA LEU A 848 20.02 -23.45 10.50
C LEU A 848 19.16 -24.68 10.81
N ASN A 849 18.91 -25.55 9.83
CA ASN A 849 18.06 -26.74 9.92
C ASN A 849 18.85 -27.99 9.40
N PRO A 850 20.02 -28.31 9.96
CA PRO A 850 20.81 -29.45 9.51
C PRO A 850 20.02 -30.74 9.65
N ASP A 851 20.24 -31.67 8.75
CA ASP A 851 19.57 -32.99 8.65
C ASP A 851 18.07 -32.94 8.36
N ARG A 852 17.45 -31.75 8.31
CA ARG A 852 16.02 -31.59 8.11
C ARG A 852 15.68 -30.87 6.83
N LEU A 853 16.43 -29.84 6.45
CA LEU A 853 16.19 -29.07 5.26
C LEU A 853 17.34 -29.21 4.29
N GLN A 854 17.05 -29.52 3.04
CA GLN A 854 18.00 -29.57 1.93
C GLN A 854 17.52 -28.64 0.83
N TYR A 855 18.47 -28.04 0.11
CA TYR A 855 18.17 -27.12 -0.98
C TYR A 855 18.94 -27.49 -2.24
N GLN A 856 18.24 -27.43 -3.38
CA GLN A 856 18.85 -27.59 -4.70
C GLN A 856 18.33 -26.55 -5.68
N ILE A 857 19.23 -26.01 -6.49
CA ILE A 857 18.87 -25.25 -7.67
C ILE A 857 19.22 -26.08 -8.92
N ILE A 858 18.25 -26.20 -9.83
CA ILE A 858 18.38 -26.95 -11.08
C ILE A 858 18.45 -25.95 -12.24
N PHE A 859 19.55 -25.98 -12.99
CA PHE A 859 19.71 -25.19 -14.18
C PHE A 859 19.46 -26.04 -15.43
N THR A 860 18.55 -25.62 -16.30
CA THR A 860 18.25 -26.32 -17.56
C THR A 860 18.38 -25.40 -18.75
N SER A 861 18.89 -25.93 -19.87
CA SER A 861 18.97 -25.23 -21.15
C SER A 861 17.87 -25.67 -22.15
N THR A 862 17.07 -26.64 -21.75
CA THR A 862 15.98 -27.23 -22.55
C THR A 862 14.64 -27.01 -21.86
N GLY A 863 13.54 -27.21 -22.54
CA GLY A 863 12.21 -27.19 -21.93
C GLY A 863 11.94 -28.37 -20.98
N PHE A 864 12.97 -29.16 -20.62
CA PHE A 864 12.84 -30.40 -19.85
C PHE A 864 13.94 -30.48 -18.80
N VAL A 865 13.62 -31.09 -17.65
CA VAL A 865 14.57 -31.49 -16.62
C VAL A 865 14.93 -32.96 -16.84
N THR A 866 16.21 -33.29 -16.77
CA THR A 866 16.70 -34.67 -16.96
C THR A 866 16.65 -35.52 -15.68
N ALA A 867 16.61 -36.83 -15.81
CA ALA A 867 16.62 -37.73 -14.64
C ALA A 867 17.86 -37.55 -13.77
N ASP A 868 19.04 -37.24 -14.35
CA ASP A 868 20.26 -36.95 -13.57
C ASP A 868 20.12 -35.66 -12.73
N GLN A 869 19.41 -34.67 -13.23
CA GLN A 869 19.14 -33.41 -12.49
C GLN A 869 18.17 -33.61 -11.31
N THR A 870 17.30 -34.63 -11.37
CA THR A 870 16.39 -34.99 -10.28
C THR A 870 16.95 -36.05 -9.33
N ALA A 871 18.13 -36.58 -9.60
CA ALA A 871 18.71 -37.70 -8.82
C ALA A 871 18.82 -37.39 -7.32
N GLN A 872 19.25 -36.18 -6.96
CA GLN A 872 19.39 -35.79 -5.55
C GLN A 872 18.04 -35.74 -4.81
N VAL A 873 16.99 -35.25 -5.48
CA VAL A 873 15.63 -35.23 -4.89
C VAL A 873 15.08 -36.66 -4.75
N ARG A 874 15.36 -37.52 -5.72
CA ARG A 874 14.98 -38.93 -5.67
C ARG A 874 15.71 -39.64 -4.50
N ASP A 875 17.02 -39.44 -4.39
CA ASP A 875 17.82 -40.03 -3.29
C ASP A 875 17.31 -39.56 -1.93
N PHE A 876 16.90 -38.25 -1.81
CA PHE A 876 16.27 -37.74 -0.62
C PHE A 876 14.92 -38.43 -0.35
N ALA A 877 14.08 -38.61 -1.35
CA ALA A 877 12.78 -39.26 -1.20
C ALA A 877 12.89 -40.71 -0.74
N GLU A 878 13.90 -41.44 -1.20
CA GLU A 878 14.12 -42.89 -0.91
C GLU A 878 14.82 -43.16 0.43
N ARG A 879 15.60 -42.22 0.96
CA ARG A 879 16.31 -42.42 2.24
C ARG A 879 15.33 -42.42 3.41
N ALA A 880 15.53 -43.33 4.37
CA ALA A 880 14.84 -43.24 5.66
C ALA A 880 15.28 -41.96 6.40
N ASP A 881 14.34 -41.23 6.99
CA ASP A 881 14.66 -40.04 7.75
C ASP A 881 15.46 -40.36 8.99
N ARG A 882 16.49 -39.54 9.25
CA ARG A 882 17.12 -39.48 10.57
C ARG A 882 16.19 -38.75 11.54
N PRO A 883 16.16 -39.13 12.81
CA PRO A 883 15.35 -38.40 13.78
C PRO A 883 15.78 -36.94 13.86
N TYR A 884 14.81 -36.07 13.88
CA TYR A 884 15.03 -34.62 14.02
C TYR A 884 15.61 -34.32 15.40
N LEU A 885 16.78 -33.69 15.42
CA LEU A 885 17.36 -33.19 16.67
C LEU A 885 16.83 -31.74 16.90
N PRO A 886 16.02 -31.50 17.95
CA PRO A 886 15.48 -30.18 18.24
C PRO A 886 16.52 -29.23 18.85
N ILE A 887 17.78 -29.45 18.56
CA ILE A 887 18.94 -28.71 19.05
C ILE A 887 19.88 -28.40 17.89
N SER A 888 20.50 -27.22 17.93
CA SER A 888 21.56 -26.86 16.99
C SER A 888 22.91 -27.38 17.50
N LEU A 889 23.51 -28.24 16.76
CA LEU A 889 24.85 -28.76 17.05
C LEU A 889 25.87 -28.07 16.12
N ASP A 890 26.80 -27.32 16.71
CA ASP A 890 27.97 -26.80 15.99
C ASP A 890 28.94 -27.95 15.72
N THR A 891 28.84 -28.57 14.53
CA THR A 891 29.63 -29.72 14.13
C THR A 891 31.14 -29.46 14.21
N GLY A 892 31.59 -28.24 13.94
CA GLY A 892 33.01 -27.86 14.02
C GLY A 892 33.51 -27.84 15.46
N ARG A 893 32.76 -27.27 16.37
CA ARG A 893 33.10 -27.23 17.82
C ARG A 893 32.97 -28.63 18.43
N ILE A 894 31.97 -29.39 18.07
CA ILE A 894 31.82 -30.79 18.50
C ILE A 894 32.99 -31.65 18.02
N ALA A 895 33.38 -31.53 16.75
CA ALA A 895 34.54 -32.24 16.23
C ALA A 895 35.86 -31.85 16.95
N SER A 896 36.00 -30.57 17.30
CA SER A 896 37.15 -30.10 18.10
C SER A 896 37.14 -30.71 19.51
N PHE A 897 35.98 -30.64 20.19
CA PHE A 897 35.75 -31.27 21.49
C PHE A 897 36.08 -32.77 21.46
N CYS A 898 35.54 -33.51 20.49
CA CYS A 898 35.75 -34.96 20.37
C CYS A 898 37.21 -35.29 20.14
N ARG A 899 37.97 -34.53 19.36
CA ARG A 899 39.44 -34.70 19.19
C ARG A 899 40.20 -34.44 20.46
N THR A 900 39.90 -33.38 21.18
CA THR A 900 40.53 -33.02 22.46
C THR A 900 40.38 -34.13 23.48
N TRP A 901 39.15 -34.64 23.61
CA TRP A 901 38.82 -35.65 24.62
C TRP A 901 38.96 -37.09 24.11
N LYS A 902 39.54 -37.30 22.91
CA LYS A 902 39.72 -38.63 22.31
C LYS A 902 38.42 -39.43 22.22
N ILE A 903 37.35 -38.77 21.87
CA ILE A 903 36.07 -39.40 21.59
C ILE A 903 36.07 -39.81 20.12
N ARG A 904 35.85 -41.08 19.87
CA ARG A 904 35.81 -41.70 18.53
C ARG A 904 34.46 -41.59 17.91
N GLU A 905 33.41 -41.67 18.73
CA GLU A 905 32.02 -41.55 18.33
C GLU A 905 31.27 -40.86 19.46
N LEU A 906 30.47 -39.82 19.11
CA LEU A 906 29.56 -39.15 20.01
C LEU A 906 28.16 -39.28 19.44
N ALA A 907 27.23 -39.78 20.26
CA ALA A 907 25.82 -39.91 19.89
C ALA A 907 24.93 -39.22 20.92
N VAL A 908 23.74 -38.80 20.53
CA VAL A 908 22.69 -38.29 21.41
C VAL A 908 21.66 -39.38 21.66
N PHE A 909 21.03 -39.41 22.83
CA PHE A 909 19.95 -40.33 23.17
C PHE A 909 18.95 -39.69 24.13
N GLY A 910 17.88 -40.40 24.50
CA GLY A 910 16.94 -39.94 25.52
C GLY A 910 15.90 -38.98 25.04
N SER A 911 15.60 -37.97 25.87
CA SER A 911 14.51 -37.03 25.63
C SER A 911 14.66 -36.20 24.35
N VAL A 912 15.89 -35.88 23.95
CA VAL A 912 16.23 -35.10 22.77
C VAL A 912 15.76 -35.73 21.45
N LEU A 913 15.63 -37.06 21.43
CA LEU A 913 15.13 -37.87 20.31
C LEU A 913 13.61 -38.13 20.42
N SER A 914 12.88 -37.34 21.21
CA SER A 914 11.49 -37.59 21.53
C SER A 914 10.68 -36.28 21.47
N PRO A 915 9.38 -36.33 21.07
CA PRO A 915 8.48 -35.18 21.11
C PRO A 915 8.28 -34.59 22.53
N ARG A 916 8.77 -35.26 23.57
CA ARG A 916 8.68 -34.80 24.97
C ARG A 916 9.81 -33.87 25.37
N PHE A 917 10.78 -33.59 24.49
CA PHE A 917 11.84 -32.66 24.73
C PHE A 917 11.34 -31.25 24.98
N ARG A 918 11.74 -30.61 26.05
CA ARG A 918 11.31 -29.30 26.48
C ARG A 918 12.46 -28.28 26.47
N PRO A 919 12.18 -26.97 26.50
CA PRO A 919 13.24 -25.96 26.60
C PRO A 919 14.17 -26.09 27.81
N ASP A 920 13.70 -26.68 28.87
CA ASP A 920 14.45 -26.94 30.14
C ASP A 920 15.04 -28.35 30.27
N SER A 921 14.84 -29.21 29.23
CA SER A 921 15.43 -30.53 29.23
C SER A 921 16.93 -30.49 29.01
N ASP A 922 17.67 -31.35 29.72
CA ASP A 922 19.06 -31.67 29.46
C ASP A 922 19.24 -32.51 28.19
N ILE A 923 20.46 -32.59 27.70
CA ILE A 923 20.82 -33.40 26.53
C ILE A 923 21.69 -34.53 26.95
N ASP A 924 21.21 -35.75 26.72
CA ASP A 924 21.97 -36.98 27.02
C ASP A 924 22.89 -37.32 25.85
N PHE A 925 24.21 -37.39 26.10
CA PHE A 925 25.20 -37.80 25.13
C PHE A 925 25.81 -39.16 25.49
N LEU A 926 26.04 -39.99 24.47
CA LEU A 926 26.71 -41.29 24.54
C LEU A 926 28.07 -41.20 23.85
N ALA A 927 29.15 -41.27 24.64
CA ALA A 927 30.51 -41.20 24.12
C ALA A 927 31.18 -42.57 23.99
N THR A 928 31.76 -42.84 22.80
CA THR A 928 32.69 -43.96 22.58
C THR A 928 34.11 -43.42 22.53
N PHE A 929 34.88 -43.66 23.57
CA PHE A 929 36.25 -43.19 23.67
C PHE A 929 37.23 -44.04 22.86
N ALA A 930 38.35 -43.47 22.42
CA ALA A 930 39.42 -44.18 21.77
C ALA A 930 40.09 -45.19 22.75
N PRO A 931 40.68 -46.30 22.25
CA PRO A 931 41.24 -47.33 23.12
C PRO A 931 42.39 -46.84 24.01
N ASP A 932 43.10 -45.81 23.62
CA ASP A 932 44.18 -45.15 24.34
C ASP A 932 43.73 -44.03 25.28
N ALA A 933 42.45 -43.72 25.30
CA ALA A 933 41.91 -42.70 26.21
C ALA A 933 41.86 -43.25 27.66
N ARG A 934 42.48 -42.50 28.57
CA ARG A 934 42.50 -42.84 30.01
C ARG A 934 41.90 -41.73 30.82
N TRP A 935 40.59 -41.68 30.84
CA TRP A 935 39.81 -40.68 31.61
C TRP A 935 39.26 -41.30 32.90
N SER A 936 39.25 -40.54 33.97
CA SER A 936 38.64 -40.88 35.24
C SER A 936 37.24 -40.29 35.38
N LEU A 937 36.49 -40.70 36.41
CA LEU A 937 35.21 -40.06 36.73
C LEU A 937 35.31 -38.55 37.03
N MET A 938 36.51 -38.08 37.45
CA MET A 938 36.75 -36.64 37.69
C MET A 938 36.82 -35.83 36.40
N ASP A 939 37.09 -36.46 35.27
CA ASP A 939 37.18 -35.82 33.98
C ASP A 939 35.82 -35.65 33.30
N SER A 940 34.76 -36.33 33.80
CA SER A 940 33.42 -36.21 33.21
C SER A 940 32.83 -34.83 33.39
N THR A 941 32.97 -34.21 34.56
CA THR A 941 32.43 -32.88 34.85
C THR A 941 33.01 -31.76 33.94
N PRO A 942 34.34 -31.69 33.71
CA PRO A 942 34.89 -30.77 32.71
C PRO A 942 34.40 -31.05 31.28
N MET A 943 34.25 -32.34 30.88
CA MET A 943 33.72 -32.71 29.56
C MET A 943 32.28 -32.24 29.40
N GLU A 944 31.44 -32.48 30.40
CA GLU A 944 30.03 -32.04 30.40
C GLU A 944 29.91 -30.50 30.38
N ALA A 945 30.74 -29.80 31.15
CA ALA A 945 30.75 -28.34 31.16
C ALA A 945 31.15 -27.73 29.80
N GLU A 946 32.19 -28.32 29.16
CA GLU A 946 32.63 -27.86 27.83
C GLU A 946 31.57 -28.17 26.76
N LEU A 947 31.00 -29.37 26.81
CA LEU A 947 29.94 -29.76 25.86
C LEU A 947 28.66 -28.93 26.07
N ALA A 948 28.31 -28.64 27.31
CA ALA A 948 27.20 -27.76 27.67
C ALA A 948 27.42 -26.33 27.12
N ALA A 949 28.63 -25.79 27.17
CA ALA A 949 28.98 -24.50 26.58
C ALA A 949 28.92 -24.51 25.03
N ILE A 950 29.10 -25.69 24.40
CA ILE A 950 28.94 -25.83 22.95
C ILE A 950 27.47 -25.85 22.54
N VAL A 951 26.63 -26.61 23.27
CA VAL A 951 25.23 -26.83 22.92
C VAL A 951 24.28 -25.83 23.57
N GLY A 952 24.79 -25.00 24.50
CA GLY A 952 23.99 -23.93 25.17
C GLY A 952 23.00 -24.48 26.21
N ARG A 953 23.17 -25.72 26.71
CA ARG A 953 22.24 -26.38 27.66
C ARG A 953 22.96 -27.33 28.60
N ALA A 954 22.32 -27.74 29.67
CA ALA A 954 22.78 -28.80 30.53
C ALA A 954 22.93 -30.10 29.74
N VAL A 955 23.99 -30.82 30.02
CA VAL A 955 24.39 -32.05 29.32
C VAL A 955 24.66 -33.17 30.36
N ASP A 956 24.19 -34.36 30.05
CA ASP A 956 24.63 -35.62 30.71
C ASP A 956 25.46 -36.45 29.71
N LEU A 957 26.73 -36.72 30.03
CA LEU A 957 27.66 -37.42 29.14
C LEU A 957 27.95 -38.81 29.72
N VAL A 958 27.43 -39.82 29.06
CA VAL A 958 27.57 -41.22 29.46
C VAL A 958 28.51 -41.97 28.53
N SER A 959 29.43 -42.76 29.12
CA SER A 959 30.31 -43.61 28.33
C SER A 959 29.55 -44.85 27.80
N ARG A 960 29.66 -45.15 26.51
CA ARG A 960 29.10 -46.34 25.87
C ARG A 960 29.47 -47.61 26.60
N ARG A 961 30.74 -47.73 27.02
CA ARG A 961 31.28 -48.88 27.78
C ARG A 961 30.57 -48.99 29.17
N ALA A 962 30.21 -47.91 29.79
CA ALA A 962 29.44 -47.90 31.05
C ALA A 962 28.01 -48.39 30.83
N VAL A 963 27.36 -47.92 29.75
CA VAL A 963 26.01 -48.38 29.40
C VAL A 963 26.00 -49.87 29.05
N GLU A 964 26.96 -50.38 28.30
CA GLU A 964 27.08 -51.79 27.90
C GLU A 964 27.26 -52.71 29.11
N ARG A 965 27.92 -52.21 30.19
CA ARG A 965 28.12 -52.97 31.42
C ARG A 965 26.99 -52.81 32.43
N SER A 966 26.02 -51.97 32.17
CA SER A 966 24.90 -51.75 33.07
C SER A 966 24.07 -53.01 33.27
N PRO A 967 23.78 -53.41 34.53
CA PRO A 967 22.93 -54.55 34.84
C PRO A 967 21.46 -54.33 34.42
N ASN A 968 21.02 -53.09 34.25
CA ASN A 968 19.67 -52.77 33.76
C ASN A 968 19.57 -52.96 32.23
N TRP A 969 19.19 -54.14 31.83
CA TRP A 969 19.10 -54.53 30.44
C TRP A 969 18.07 -53.74 29.63
N ILE A 970 16.96 -53.23 30.28
CA ILE A 970 15.93 -52.41 29.64
C ILE A 970 16.51 -51.03 29.28
N ARG A 971 17.16 -50.38 30.24
CA ARG A 971 17.80 -49.09 30.02
C ARG A 971 18.93 -49.19 28.99
N ARG A 972 19.76 -50.24 29.13
CA ARG A 972 20.85 -50.51 28.17
C ARG A 972 20.34 -50.66 26.74
N LYS A 973 19.30 -51.48 26.54
CA LYS A 973 18.70 -51.71 25.23
C LYS A 973 18.09 -50.42 24.69
N ALA A 974 17.36 -49.68 25.51
CA ALA A 974 16.76 -48.40 25.10
C ALA A 974 17.80 -47.38 24.64
N ILE A 975 18.89 -47.18 25.39
CA ILE A 975 19.96 -46.24 25.05
C ILE A 975 20.68 -46.66 23.76
N LEU A 976 21.14 -47.92 23.69
CA LEU A 976 21.97 -48.40 22.58
C LEU A 976 21.18 -48.50 21.24
N GLN A 977 19.88 -48.73 21.30
CA GLN A 977 19.03 -48.80 20.10
C GLN A 977 18.53 -47.44 19.62
N SER A 978 18.42 -46.47 20.53
CA SER A 978 17.89 -45.12 20.18
C SER A 978 19.00 -44.10 19.90
N ALA A 979 20.23 -44.38 20.26
CA ALA A 979 21.34 -43.44 20.16
C ALA A 979 21.64 -43.07 18.69
N GLU A 980 21.62 -41.76 18.38
CA GLU A 980 21.91 -41.18 17.07
C GLU A 980 23.28 -40.55 17.06
N VAL A 981 24.13 -40.97 16.13
CA VAL A 981 25.51 -40.50 16.01
C VAL A 981 25.55 -39.09 15.45
N VAL A 982 26.14 -38.19 16.22
CA VAL A 982 26.34 -36.77 15.84
C VAL A 982 27.79 -36.46 15.44
N TYR A 983 28.71 -37.34 15.80
CA TYR A 983 30.12 -37.28 15.41
C TYR A 983 30.72 -38.68 15.35
N ALA A 984 31.48 -39.00 14.28
CA ALA A 984 32.32 -40.18 14.16
C ALA A 984 33.69 -39.75 13.57
N ALA A 985 34.82 -40.28 14.20
CA ALA A 985 36.19 -39.94 13.77
C ALA A 985 36.65 -40.88 12.64
#